data_254686db26220d7a3e9922f417183701
#
_entry.id   254686db26220d7a3e9922f417183701
#
_cell.length_a   1.000
_cell.length_b   1.000
_cell.length_c   1.000
_cell.angle_alpha   90.00
_cell.angle_beta   90.00
_cell.angle_gamma   90.00
#
_symmetry.space_group_name_H-M   'P 1'
#
loop_
_entity.id
_entity.type
_entity.pdbx_description
1 polymer ?
#
loop_
_entity_poly.entity_id
_entity_poly.type
_entity_poly.pdbx_seq_one_letter_code
_entity_poly.pdbx_strand_id
1 'polypeptide(L)'
;MRAYLVTCLVLTSAASQAATLDISVAPSGLTTRTTNATLDPTIRKTATGEPLVAVTFAPAPKPSLVLAPAQGTWHWPTNGTMRLRVQNGMPWPVTLIVDVASNDKHLTTTVGVPPGPPQTLSVPLQATSPRAFGMHVAPPMPFDDGTTKRLVATQVDGAIDAQAVTSVTLSMPQPGAAQTLLFGTLDDVTRSDDLRHAYTAIVDRYGQYTRATWPEKIADDAALEAKANAAPSVPKATNLDRYGGRTDLPALKATGWFHTQKQGDRWWLVTPEGHAFFSLGVNAVNLTDGRTYVQGREFMFTNPPAAGAPYTGIADSRSDQGSQRDNGMNHGRWWDIYANNVARTLGDKPETAWRQRTVDRLKRWRFNTLGNWSDPAFAGDHRIAYTVPILITGRYNTVGTGFDYWGRMPDPFDPTFTAATDAAVAKATKGVRDDPWLLGYFADNELAWAGQGPQGRWALATGSLAQGPDSPAKQAFLAYLKKTHGDVATFAKAWGVTAATWDDVARQGFMAPDPNEAHPAIATDYIAFLTLYASRYFETVATALKKADPHHLFLGGRLAVRTPEVEAASARYADVTSINTYTDLPEHGFDVAAFRQHDTPVMITEFHFGSADRGPFGNGVAAVANEDERGKAYARFVDAAASSGVVVGTHWFQYVDQPVTGRVLDGENAHIGLVGITDIPFDGFTRAVTDTNARTGGGQAASGGGR
;
A
#
# COMPACT_ATOMS: atom_id res chain seq x y z
N MET A 1 -55.95 18.35 -60.82
CA MET A 1 -55.80 17.36 -59.77
C MET A 1 -54.54 16.56 -60.04
N ARG A 2 -53.43 16.87 -59.35
CA ARG A 2 -52.15 16.11 -59.41
C ARG A 2 -52.01 15.39 -58.11
N ALA A 3 -52.01 14.06 -58.15
CA ALA A 3 -51.78 13.20 -57.03
C ALA A 3 -50.25 13.10 -56.76
N TYR A 4 -49.83 13.43 -55.56
CA TYR A 4 -48.45 13.18 -55.09
C TYR A 4 -48.39 11.82 -54.41
N LEU A 5 -47.64 10.93 -55.03
CA LEU A 5 -47.25 9.64 -54.40
C LEU A 5 -46.12 9.92 -53.36
N VAL A 6 -46.43 9.70 -52.09
CA VAL A 6 -45.37 9.69 -51.00
C VAL A 6 -44.89 8.28 -50.87
N THR A 7 -43.66 8.05 -51.31
CA THR A 7 -42.93 6.80 -51.07
C THR A 7 -42.37 6.85 -49.68
N CYS A 8 -42.90 6.07 -48.72
CA CYS A 8 -42.30 5.82 -47.42
C CYS A 8 -41.10 4.88 -47.59
N LEU A 9 -39.90 5.42 -47.40
CA LEU A 9 -38.69 4.61 -47.25
C LEU A 9 -38.69 4.01 -45.83
N VAL A 10 -38.98 2.73 -45.71
CA VAL A 10 -38.81 1.99 -44.47
C VAL A 10 -37.31 1.69 -44.36
N LEU A 11 -36.60 2.45 -43.54
CA LEU A 11 -35.27 2.10 -43.10
C LEU A 11 -35.37 0.92 -42.09
N THR A 12 -35.20 -0.28 -42.60
CA THR A 12 -34.90 -1.44 -41.73
C THR A 12 -33.52 -1.25 -41.14
N SER A 13 -33.45 -0.89 -39.87
CA SER A 13 -32.24 -1.01 -39.09
C SER A 13 -31.90 -2.49 -39.01
N ALA A 14 -30.92 -2.94 -39.77
CA ALA A 14 -30.29 -4.24 -39.54
C ALA A 14 -29.65 -4.20 -38.15
N ALA A 15 -30.30 -4.83 -37.19
CA ALA A 15 -29.64 -5.15 -35.93
C ALA A 15 -28.44 -6.04 -36.33
N SER A 16 -27.25 -5.53 -36.10
CA SER A 16 -26.01 -6.32 -36.19
C SER A 16 -26.15 -7.49 -35.22
N GLN A 17 -26.41 -8.68 -35.72
CA GLN A 17 -26.25 -9.88 -34.93
C GLN A 17 -24.74 -10.01 -34.65
N ALA A 18 -24.39 -10.00 -33.38
CA ALA A 18 -23.04 -10.31 -32.93
C ALA A 18 -22.61 -11.62 -33.59
N ALA A 19 -21.53 -11.58 -34.35
CA ALA A 19 -20.98 -12.76 -34.97
C ALA A 19 -20.27 -13.62 -33.91
N THR A 20 -20.91 -14.71 -33.49
CA THR A 20 -20.26 -15.71 -32.63
C THR A 20 -19.19 -16.42 -33.43
N LEU A 21 -17.92 -16.23 -33.03
CA LEU A 21 -16.76 -16.92 -33.61
C LEU A 21 -16.51 -18.19 -32.80
N ASP A 22 -16.61 -19.34 -33.44
CA ASP A 22 -16.28 -20.62 -32.79
C ASP A 22 -14.84 -21.00 -33.13
N ILE A 23 -13.94 -20.92 -32.14
CA ILE A 23 -12.52 -21.27 -32.30
C ILE A 23 -12.36 -22.78 -32.58
N SER A 24 -13.32 -23.60 -32.17
CA SER A 24 -13.30 -25.04 -32.34
C SER A 24 -13.66 -25.51 -33.76
N VAL A 25 -14.34 -24.69 -34.54
CA VAL A 25 -14.69 -25.02 -35.92
C VAL A 25 -13.77 -24.21 -36.83
N ALA A 26 -13.02 -24.84 -37.75
CA ALA A 26 -12.15 -24.15 -38.70
C ALA A 26 -12.96 -23.08 -39.44
N PRO A 27 -12.76 -21.79 -39.21
CA PRO A 27 -13.82 -20.80 -39.45
C PRO A 27 -13.63 -20.09 -40.77
N SER A 28 -14.72 -19.93 -41.47
CA SER A 28 -14.86 -18.98 -42.55
C SER A 28 -14.86 -17.49 -42.04
N GLY A 29 -13.91 -17.12 -41.20
CA GLY A 29 -13.89 -15.72 -40.66
C GLY A 29 -12.81 -15.42 -39.62
N LEU A 30 -12.07 -16.46 -39.17
CA LEU A 30 -11.02 -16.35 -38.14
C LEU A 30 -9.69 -16.91 -38.63
N THR A 31 -8.59 -16.24 -38.34
CA THR A 31 -7.23 -16.77 -38.49
C THR A 31 -6.59 -16.95 -37.13
N THR A 32 -5.78 -18.00 -36.99
CA THR A 32 -5.03 -18.27 -35.74
C THR A 32 -3.55 -18.33 -36.03
N ARG A 33 -2.74 -17.81 -35.09
CA ARG A 33 -1.28 -17.89 -35.08
C ARG A 33 -0.77 -18.19 -33.69
N THR A 34 0.15 -19.10 -33.54
CA THR A 34 0.77 -19.45 -32.29
C THR A 34 2.24 -19.05 -32.25
N THR A 35 2.73 -18.67 -31.08
CA THR A 35 4.15 -18.46 -30.77
C THR A 35 4.43 -19.17 -29.45
N ASN A 36 5.43 -20.07 -29.42
CA ASN A 36 5.74 -20.89 -28.26
C ASN A 36 4.50 -21.57 -27.64
N ALA A 37 3.53 -21.90 -28.48
CA ALA A 37 2.29 -22.58 -28.12
C ALA A 37 1.86 -23.50 -29.27
N THR A 38 1.11 -24.55 -28.92
CA THR A 38 0.58 -25.53 -29.91
C THR A 38 -0.94 -25.54 -29.79
N LEU A 39 -1.63 -25.27 -30.91
CA LEU A 39 -3.06 -25.47 -31.07
C LEU A 39 -3.31 -26.91 -31.54
N ASP A 40 -4.04 -27.69 -30.73
CA ASP A 40 -4.53 -29.00 -31.12
C ASP A 40 -5.88 -28.82 -31.85
N PRO A 41 -5.96 -29.10 -33.14
CA PRO A 41 -7.20 -28.92 -33.92
C PRO A 41 -8.29 -29.91 -33.55
N THR A 42 -8.01 -30.92 -32.71
CA THR A 42 -8.98 -31.93 -32.29
C THR A 42 -10.03 -31.28 -31.36
N ILE A 43 -11.30 -31.32 -31.82
CA ILE A 43 -12.43 -30.82 -31.03
C ILE A 43 -12.65 -31.76 -29.84
N ARG A 44 -12.58 -31.19 -28.64
CA ARG A 44 -12.94 -31.89 -27.40
C ARG A 44 -14.33 -31.44 -26.97
N LYS A 45 -15.21 -32.38 -26.70
CA LYS A 45 -16.57 -32.09 -26.23
C LYS A 45 -16.59 -32.14 -24.70
N THR A 46 -17.19 -31.12 -24.10
CA THR A 46 -17.47 -31.13 -22.66
C THR A 46 -18.54 -32.16 -22.30
N ALA A 47 -18.79 -32.39 -21.03
CA ALA A 47 -19.88 -33.25 -20.54
C ALA A 47 -21.27 -32.77 -21.06
N THR A 48 -21.42 -31.50 -21.38
CA THR A 48 -22.65 -30.86 -21.92
C THR A 48 -22.67 -30.84 -23.45
N GLY A 49 -21.63 -31.44 -24.13
CA GLY A 49 -21.52 -31.49 -25.59
C GLY A 49 -20.94 -30.22 -26.23
N GLU A 50 -20.53 -29.23 -25.45
CA GLU A 50 -19.91 -28.00 -25.94
C GLU A 50 -18.55 -28.26 -26.58
N PRO A 51 -18.26 -27.77 -27.82
CA PRO A 51 -16.99 -27.99 -28.49
C PRO A 51 -15.91 -27.03 -27.96
N LEU A 52 -14.71 -27.55 -27.65
CA LEU A 52 -13.53 -26.78 -27.27
C LEU A 52 -12.29 -27.30 -28.00
N VAL A 53 -11.30 -26.40 -28.23
CA VAL A 53 -9.96 -26.77 -28.73
C VAL A 53 -8.91 -26.49 -27.67
N ALA A 54 -7.92 -27.38 -27.60
CA ALA A 54 -6.84 -27.25 -26.64
C ALA A 54 -5.69 -26.41 -27.21
N VAL A 55 -5.16 -25.51 -26.38
CA VAL A 55 -3.92 -24.78 -26.65
C VAL A 55 -2.96 -25.04 -25.50
N THR A 56 -1.80 -25.60 -25.85
CA THR A 56 -0.71 -25.86 -24.90
C THR A 56 0.35 -24.78 -25.05
N PHE A 57 0.55 -23.98 -23.99
CA PHE A 57 1.56 -22.94 -23.88
C PHE A 57 2.85 -23.53 -23.33
N ALA A 58 3.95 -23.44 -24.09
CA ALA A 58 5.24 -24.00 -23.71
C ALA A 58 5.95 -23.19 -22.61
N PRO A 59 6.88 -23.80 -21.85
CA PRO A 59 7.71 -23.09 -20.87
C PRO A 59 8.81 -22.26 -21.57
N ALA A 60 8.37 -21.27 -22.35
CA ALA A 60 9.19 -20.40 -23.18
C ALA A 60 8.70 -18.93 -23.05
N PRO A 61 9.53 -17.93 -23.42
CA PRO A 61 9.13 -16.54 -23.34
C PRO A 61 7.91 -16.22 -24.21
N LYS A 62 6.94 -15.48 -23.64
CA LYS A 62 5.74 -14.95 -24.31
C LYS A 62 4.96 -15.99 -25.13
N PRO A 63 4.60 -17.16 -24.55
CA PRO A 63 3.78 -18.13 -25.29
C PRO A 63 2.41 -17.53 -25.56
N SER A 64 1.91 -17.62 -26.79
CA SER A 64 0.68 -16.94 -27.20
C SER A 64 -0.09 -17.63 -28.32
N LEU A 65 -1.41 -17.43 -28.31
CA LEU A 65 -2.33 -17.64 -29.41
C LEU A 65 -2.91 -16.29 -29.84
N VAL A 66 -2.76 -15.94 -31.08
CA VAL A 66 -3.38 -14.75 -31.69
C VAL A 66 -4.58 -15.18 -32.52
N LEU A 67 -5.71 -14.54 -32.26
CA LEU A 67 -6.96 -14.65 -33.00
C LEU A 67 -7.14 -13.36 -33.78
N ALA A 68 -7.39 -13.43 -35.09
CA ALA A 68 -7.62 -12.25 -35.91
C ALA A 68 -8.72 -12.52 -36.95
N PRO A 69 -9.45 -11.49 -37.43
CA PRO A 69 -10.40 -11.66 -38.53
C PRO A 69 -9.67 -12.13 -39.79
N ALA A 70 -10.29 -13.01 -40.55
CA ALA A 70 -9.73 -13.50 -41.82
C ALA A 70 -9.59 -12.37 -42.85
N GLN A 71 -10.45 -11.36 -42.77
CA GLN A 71 -10.40 -10.15 -43.59
C GLN A 71 -10.89 -8.95 -42.77
N GLY A 72 -10.30 -7.76 -42.98
CA GLY A 72 -10.71 -6.52 -42.33
C GLY A 72 -10.51 -6.49 -40.83
N THR A 73 -11.49 -5.95 -40.11
CA THR A 73 -11.49 -5.78 -38.64
C THR A 73 -12.82 -6.25 -38.07
N TRP A 74 -12.83 -6.64 -36.80
CA TRP A 74 -14.11 -6.83 -36.07
C TRP A 74 -14.68 -5.47 -35.64
N HIS A 75 -16.00 -5.35 -35.75
CA HIS A 75 -16.73 -4.18 -35.30
C HIS A 75 -17.54 -4.52 -34.06
N TRP A 76 -17.02 -4.18 -32.92
CA TRP A 76 -17.62 -4.45 -31.62
C TRP A 76 -18.27 -3.21 -31.01
N PRO A 77 -19.26 -3.34 -30.11
CA PRO A 77 -19.89 -2.18 -29.46
C PRO A 77 -18.87 -1.38 -28.65
N THR A 78 -18.87 -0.06 -28.79
CA THR A 78 -17.92 0.85 -28.11
C THR A 78 -17.94 0.70 -26.58
N ASN A 79 -19.11 0.45 -26.01
CA ASN A 79 -19.29 0.18 -24.57
C ASN A 79 -19.62 -1.30 -24.32
N GLY A 80 -19.06 -2.19 -25.12
CA GLY A 80 -19.36 -3.60 -25.10
C GLY A 80 -18.47 -4.38 -24.15
N THR A 81 -18.69 -5.69 -24.19
CA THR A 81 -17.88 -6.68 -23.47
C THR A 81 -17.55 -7.81 -24.43
N MET A 82 -16.26 -8.12 -24.56
CA MET A 82 -15.81 -9.36 -25.22
C MET A 82 -16.06 -10.53 -24.26
N ARG A 83 -16.61 -11.63 -24.78
CA ARG A 83 -16.77 -12.87 -24.04
C ARG A 83 -16.00 -13.96 -24.71
N LEU A 84 -15.26 -14.73 -23.91
CA LEU A 84 -14.46 -15.86 -24.36
C LEU A 84 -14.80 -17.10 -23.52
N ARG A 85 -15.16 -18.18 -24.17
CA ARG A 85 -15.36 -19.46 -23.51
C ARG A 85 -14.01 -20.12 -23.24
N VAL A 86 -13.69 -20.41 -21.97
CA VAL A 86 -12.40 -20.97 -21.55
C VAL A 86 -12.57 -22.05 -20.50
N GLN A 87 -11.75 -23.10 -20.59
CA GLN A 87 -11.60 -24.12 -19.56
C GLN A 87 -10.12 -24.32 -19.23
N ASN A 88 -9.81 -24.41 -17.97
CA ASN A 88 -8.47 -24.76 -17.52
C ASN A 88 -8.29 -26.29 -17.60
N GLY A 89 -7.33 -26.74 -18.39
CA GLY A 89 -6.97 -28.14 -18.54
C GLY A 89 -5.95 -28.65 -17.51
N MET A 90 -5.53 -27.78 -16.58
CA MET A 90 -4.56 -28.10 -15.52
C MET A 90 -5.28 -28.30 -14.18
N PRO A 91 -4.70 -29.05 -13.23
CA PRO A 91 -5.28 -29.22 -11.88
C PRO A 91 -4.97 -28.05 -10.93
N TRP A 92 -4.34 -26.97 -11.39
CA TRP A 92 -4.03 -25.75 -10.65
C TRP A 92 -4.50 -24.51 -11.41
N PRO A 93 -4.70 -23.34 -10.76
CA PRO A 93 -5.04 -22.10 -11.43
C PRO A 93 -3.96 -21.65 -12.43
N VAL A 94 -4.38 -21.21 -13.61
CA VAL A 94 -3.50 -20.72 -14.67
C VAL A 94 -3.75 -19.25 -14.93
N THR A 95 -2.69 -18.45 -15.03
CA THR A 95 -2.78 -17.03 -15.37
C THR A 95 -2.90 -16.85 -16.88
N LEU A 96 -3.99 -16.23 -17.33
CA LEU A 96 -4.24 -15.86 -18.72
C LEU A 96 -4.14 -14.34 -18.88
N ILE A 97 -3.35 -13.89 -19.82
CA ILE A 97 -3.27 -12.49 -20.26
C ILE A 97 -4.07 -12.38 -21.56
N VAL A 98 -5.01 -11.45 -21.60
CA VAL A 98 -5.79 -11.14 -22.81
C VAL A 98 -5.42 -9.73 -23.26
N ASP A 99 -5.01 -9.61 -24.52
CA ASP A 99 -4.72 -8.33 -25.17
C ASP A 99 -5.64 -8.19 -26.40
N VAL A 100 -6.44 -7.16 -26.41
CA VAL A 100 -7.31 -6.79 -27.54
C VAL A 100 -6.66 -5.60 -28.25
N ALA A 101 -6.37 -5.76 -29.53
CA ALA A 101 -5.69 -4.75 -30.33
C ALA A 101 -6.59 -4.10 -31.38
N SER A 102 -6.41 -2.80 -31.59
CA SER A 102 -6.95 -2.04 -32.73
C SER A 102 -5.85 -1.14 -33.26
N ASN A 103 -5.22 -1.54 -34.39
CA ASN A 103 -4.03 -0.88 -34.92
C ASN A 103 -2.87 -0.83 -33.87
N ASP A 104 -2.45 0.38 -33.46
CA ASP A 104 -1.41 0.65 -32.48
C ASP A 104 -1.92 0.78 -31.04
N LYS A 105 -3.24 0.61 -30.82
CA LYS A 105 -3.86 0.70 -29.50
C LYS A 105 -4.14 -0.69 -28.96
N HIS A 106 -3.95 -0.84 -27.66
CA HIS A 106 -4.11 -2.08 -26.93
C HIS A 106 -4.97 -1.90 -25.68
N LEU A 107 -5.72 -2.94 -25.37
CA LEU A 107 -6.52 -3.05 -24.16
C LEU A 107 -6.20 -4.41 -23.54
N THR A 108 -5.59 -4.41 -22.36
CA THR A 108 -4.96 -5.60 -21.76
C THR A 108 -5.56 -5.90 -20.38
N THR A 109 -5.74 -7.18 -20.09
CA THR A 109 -6.13 -7.67 -18.77
C THR A 109 -5.42 -8.97 -18.42
N THR A 110 -5.29 -9.24 -17.12
CA THR A 110 -4.76 -10.50 -16.59
C THR A 110 -5.81 -11.17 -15.71
N VAL A 111 -6.08 -12.45 -15.96
CA VAL A 111 -7.13 -13.19 -15.27
C VAL A 111 -6.60 -14.55 -14.80
N GLY A 112 -6.89 -14.93 -13.56
CA GLY A 112 -6.68 -16.29 -13.07
C GLY A 112 -7.82 -17.21 -13.55
N VAL A 113 -7.49 -18.28 -14.28
CA VAL A 113 -8.45 -19.30 -14.70
C VAL A 113 -8.32 -20.51 -13.77
N PRO A 114 -9.29 -20.77 -12.87
CA PRO A 114 -9.22 -21.92 -11.98
C PRO A 114 -9.46 -23.23 -12.71
N PRO A 115 -9.03 -24.36 -12.16
CA PRO A 115 -9.43 -25.68 -12.65
C PRO A 115 -10.94 -25.89 -12.53
N GLY A 116 -11.52 -26.67 -13.42
CA GLY A 116 -12.95 -27.00 -13.35
C GLY A 116 -13.68 -26.97 -14.70
N PRO A 117 -15.02 -26.84 -14.68
CA PRO A 117 -15.81 -26.81 -15.90
C PRO A 117 -15.53 -25.55 -16.73
N PRO A 118 -15.91 -25.55 -18.04
CA PRO A 118 -15.81 -24.36 -18.87
C PRO A 118 -16.53 -23.16 -18.30
N GLN A 119 -15.89 -21.99 -18.37
CA GLN A 119 -16.44 -20.71 -17.90
C GLN A 119 -16.43 -19.66 -19.02
N THR A 120 -17.28 -18.65 -18.91
CA THR A 120 -17.23 -17.50 -19.80
C THR A 120 -16.39 -16.41 -19.16
N LEU A 121 -15.29 -16.04 -19.79
CA LEU A 121 -14.52 -14.85 -19.45
C LEU A 121 -15.16 -13.63 -20.12
N SER A 122 -15.49 -12.64 -19.33
CA SER A 122 -16.04 -11.35 -19.77
C SER A 122 -14.96 -10.27 -19.62
N VAL A 123 -14.59 -9.62 -20.72
CA VAL A 123 -13.61 -8.52 -20.75
C VAL A 123 -14.30 -7.25 -21.22
N PRO A 124 -14.51 -6.24 -20.36
CA PRO A 124 -14.99 -4.92 -20.78
C PRO A 124 -14.09 -4.32 -21.85
N LEU A 125 -14.67 -3.72 -22.89
CA LEU A 125 -13.94 -3.09 -24.00
C LEU A 125 -13.52 -1.65 -23.71
N GLN A 126 -13.51 -1.27 -22.46
CA GLN A 126 -13.00 0.00 -21.93
C GLN A 126 -12.11 -0.27 -20.74
N ALA A 127 -11.11 0.58 -20.56
CA ALA A 127 -10.29 0.55 -19.35
C ALA A 127 -11.17 0.66 -18.11
N THR A 128 -10.89 -0.20 -17.15
CA THR A 128 -11.44 -0.06 -15.79
C THR A 128 -10.38 0.58 -14.91
N SER A 129 -10.80 1.35 -13.91
CA SER A 129 -9.84 1.84 -12.91
C SER A 129 -9.13 0.65 -12.28
N PRO A 130 -7.80 0.66 -12.11
CA PRO A 130 -7.08 -0.36 -11.34
C PRO A 130 -7.61 -0.47 -9.90
N ARG A 131 -8.28 0.59 -9.42
CA ARG A 131 -8.99 0.67 -8.14
C ARG A 131 -10.48 0.75 -8.38
N ALA A 132 -11.05 -0.23 -9.08
CA ALA A 132 -12.46 -0.25 -9.43
C ALA A 132 -13.34 -0.02 -8.19
N PHE A 133 -14.27 0.92 -8.30
CA PHE A 133 -15.14 1.36 -7.20
C PHE A 133 -14.38 1.82 -5.95
N GLY A 134 -13.18 2.41 -6.10
CA GLY A 134 -12.40 2.97 -5.00
C GLY A 134 -11.67 1.94 -4.12
N MET A 135 -11.59 0.68 -4.54
CA MET A 135 -10.83 -0.36 -3.85
C MET A 135 -9.42 -0.49 -4.42
N HIS A 136 -8.44 -0.72 -3.57
CA HIS A 136 -7.08 -0.98 -3.99
C HIS A 136 -6.94 -2.35 -4.67
N VAL A 137 -7.64 -3.36 -4.15
CA VAL A 137 -7.68 -4.72 -4.70
C VAL A 137 -9.13 -5.12 -4.96
N ALA A 138 -9.39 -5.68 -6.13
CA ALA A 138 -10.70 -6.16 -6.54
C ALA A 138 -11.09 -7.47 -5.82
N PRO A 139 -12.40 -7.81 -5.78
CA PRO A 139 -12.86 -9.10 -5.24
C PRO A 139 -12.19 -10.28 -5.93
N PRO A 140 -11.96 -11.40 -5.22
CA PRO A 140 -11.42 -12.62 -5.81
C PRO A 140 -12.27 -13.11 -6.98
N MET A 141 -11.60 -13.56 -8.04
CA MET A 141 -12.21 -14.13 -9.24
C MET A 141 -11.80 -15.60 -9.40
N PRO A 142 -12.64 -16.47 -9.96
CA PRO A 142 -14.03 -16.23 -10.38
C PRO A 142 -14.96 -16.08 -9.17
N PHE A 143 -16.07 -15.41 -9.37
CA PHE A 143 -17.11 -15.40 -8.35
C PHE A 143 -18.27 -16.34 -8.70
N ASP A 144 -18.89 -16.87 -7.67
CA ASP A 144 -20.12 -17.70 -7.76
C ASP A 144 -21.16 -17.05 -6.84
N ASP A 145 -22.20 -16.49 -7.42
CA ASP A 145 -23.31 -15.89 -6.67
C ASP A 145 -24.47 -16.87 -6.44
N GLY A 146 -24.23 -18.15 -6.72
CA GLY A 146 -25.24 -19.22 -6.65
C GLY A 146 -26.12 -19.31 -7.91
N THR A 147 -26.07 -18.33 -8.79
CA THR A 147 -26.83 -18.29 -10.06
C THR A 147 -25.93 -18.37 -11.30
N THR A 148 -24.72 -17.85 -11.22
CA THR A 148 -23.78 -17.75 -12.35
C THR A 148 -22.34 -17.97 -11.94
N LYS A 149 -21.65 -18.85 -12.71
CA LYS A 149 -20.19 -19.02 -12.64
C LYS A 149 -19.54 -18.25 -13.78
N ARG A 150 -18.94 -17.11 -13.47
CA ARG A 150 -18.35 -16.20 -14.46
C ARG A 150 -16.94 -15.81 -14.07
N LEU A 151 -16.08 -15.70 -15.09
CA LEU A 151 -14.83 -14.97 -14.99
C LEU A 151 -15.07 -13.56 -15.54
N VAL A 152 -14.85 -12.53 -14.73
CA VAL A 152 -14.94 -11.15 -15.17
C VAL A 152 -13.60 -10.48 -15.00
N ALA A 153 -13.07 -9.86 -16.06
CA ALA A 153 -11.89 -9.04 -15.95
C ALA A 153 -12.25 -7.75 -15.18
N THR A 154 -11.71 -7.63 -13.98
CA THR A 154 -11.98 -6.48 -13.08
C THR A 154 -10.99 -5.35 -13.26
N GLN A 155 -9.80 -5.65 -13.81
CA GLN A 155 -8.78 -4.69 -14.15
C GLN A 155 -8.44 -4.80 -15.63
N VAL A 156 -8.73 -3.75 -16.38
CA VAL A 156 -8.50 -3.65 -17.82
C VAL A 156 -7.80 -2.32 -18.08
N ASP A 157 -6.62 -2.39 -18.66
CA ASP A 157 -5.77 -1.24 -18.91
C ASP A 157 -5.68 -0.92 -20.41
N GLY A 158 -5.48 0.34 -20.75
CA GLY A 158 -5.30 0.79 -22.11
C GLY A 158 -6.57 1.29 -22.79
N ALA A 159 -6.57 1.36 -24.11
CA ALA A 159 -7.69 1.81 -24.92
C ALA A 159 -7.66 1.20 -26.33
N ILE A 160 -8.82 0.97 -26.92
CA ILE A 160 -8.96 0.49 -28.29
C ILE A 160 -10.02 1.32 -29.04
N ASP A 161 -9.99 1.23 -30.36
CA ASP A 161 -11.15 1.51 -31.19
C ASP A 161 -11.95 0.22 -31.38
N ALA A 162 -13.02 0.05 -30.61
CA ALA A 162 -13.83 -1.16 -30.66
C ALA A 162 -14.48 -1.40 -32.06
N GLN A 163 -14.60 -0.35 -32.89
CA GLN A 163 -15.10 -0.46 -34.26
C GLN A 163 -14.01 -0.93 -35.27
N ALA A 164 -12.78 -1.13 -34.82
CA ALA A 164 -11.67 -1.50 -35.69
C ALA A 164 -10.72 -2.51 -35.01
N VAL A 165 -11.27 -3.51 -34.32
CA VAL A 165 -10.46 -4.54 -33.62
C VAL A 165 -9.73 -5.43 -34.62
N THR A 166 -8.42 -5.50 -34.51
CA THR A 166 -7.53 -6.24 -35.42
C THR A 166 -7.15 -7.60 -34.91
N SER A 167 -7.09 -7.80 -33.58
CA SER A 167 -6.77 -9.11 -33.00
C SER A 167 -7.12 -9.21 -31.51
N VAL A 168 -7.23 -10.46 -31.05
CA VAL A 168 -7.20 -10.85 -29.64
C VAL A 168 -6.01 -11.78 -29.44
N THR A 169 -5.09 -11.42 -28.57
CA THR A 169 -3.94 -12.25 -28.18
C THR A 169 -4.19 -12.86 -26.81
N LEU A 170 -4.14 -14.18 -26.72
CA LEU A 170 -4.21 -14.98 -25.51
C LEU A 170 -2.80 -15.43 -25.16
N SER A 171 -2.27 -15.03 -24.02
CA SER A 171 -0.90 -15.34 -23.62
C SER A 171 -0.81 -15.59 -22.11
N MET A 172 0.36 -15.92 -21.62
CA MET A 172 0.64 -16.02 -20.20
C MET A 172 2.07 -15.57 -19.88
N PRO A 173 2.37 -15.24 -18.61
CA PRO A 173 3.74 -15.12 -18.17
C PRO A 173 4.51 -16.40 -18.50
N GLN A 174 5.81 -16.32 -18.72
CA GLN A 174 6.61 -17.51 -19.03
C GLN A 174 6.33 -18.61 -17.99
N PRO A 175 5.70 -19.73 -18.38
CA PRO A 175 5.36 -20.78 -17.43
C PRO A 175 6.57 -21.64 -17.10
N GLY A 176 6.63 -22.17 -15.88
CA GLY A 176 7.67 -23.11 -15.46
C GLY A 176 7.51 -24.52 -16.05
N ALA A 177 6.30 -24.85 -16.51
CA ALA A 177 5.95 -26.09 -17.20
C ALA A 177 4.88 -25.79 -18.25
N ALA A 178 4.68 -26.73 -19.22
CA ALA A 178 3.62 -26.60 -20.22
C ALA A 178 2.24 -26.47 -19.55
N GLN A 179 1.43 -25.47 -19.99
CA GLN A 179 0.10 -25.19 -19.48
C GLN A 179 -0.92 -25.36 -20.61
N THR A 180 -2.01 -26.06 -20.34
CA THR A 180 -3.06 -26.30 -21.37
C THR A 180 -4.35 -25.59 -20.94
N LEU A 181 -4.85 -24.73 -21.80
CA LEU A 181 -6.19 -24.16 -21.73
C LEU A 181 -7.01 -24.64 -22.94
N LEU A 182 -8.31 -24.78 -22.74
CA LEU A 182 -9.24 -25.10 -23.82
C LEU A 182 -10.11 -23.88 -24.09
N PHE A 183 -10.31 -23.55 -25.37
CA PHE A 183 -11.08 -22.40 -25.80
C PHE A 183 -12.25 -22.81 -26.71
N GLY A 184 -13.36 -22.11 -26.57
CA GLY A 184 -14.57 -22.29 -27.36
C GLY A 184 -14.98 -21.01 -28.09
N THR A 185 -16.20 -20.54 -27.86
CA THR A 185 -16.73 -19.36 -28.53
C THR A 185 -16.08 -18.06 -28.07
N LEU A 186 -15.83 -17.16 -29.02
CA LEU A 186 -15.51 -15.76 -28.83
C LEU A 186 -16.65 -14.93 -29.41
N ASP A 187 -17.28 -14.08 -28.60
CA ASP A 187 -18.34 -13.17 -29.05
C ASP A 187 -18.24 -11.82 -28.33
N ASP A 188 -19.09 -10.90 -28.73
CA ASP A 188 -19.27 -9.60 -28.09
C ASP A 188 -20.72 -9.36 -27.70
N VAL A 189 -20.93 -8.53 -26.67
CA VAL A 189 -22.25 -8.06 -26.24
C VAL A 189 -22.24 -6.55 -26.06
N THR A 190 -23.37 -5.89 -26.39
CA THR A 190 -23.46 -4.44 -26.36
C THR A 190 -23.20 -3.85 -24.97
N ARG A 191 -23.58 -4.57 -23.91
CA ARG A 191 -23.31 -4.21 -22.53
C ARG A 191 -23.47 -5.46 -21.66
N SER A 192 -22.60 -5.57 -20.69
CA SER A 192 -22.71 -6.62 -19.68
C SER A 192 -22.72 -5.99 -18.30
N ASP A 193 -23.62 -6.44 -17.43
CA ASP A 193 -23.63 -6.09 -16.02
C ASP A 193 -22.73 -7.03 -15.19
N ASP A 194 -21.94 -7.89 -15.84
CA ASP A 194 -21.09 -8.89 -15.18
C ASP A 194 -20.12 -8.24 -14.18
N LEU A 195 -19.49 -7.11 -14.59
CA LEU A 195 -18.61 -6.39 -13.66
C LEU A 195 -19.36 -5.91 -12.42
N ARG A 196 -20.55 -5.35 -12.58
CA ARG A 196 -21.38 -4.92 -11.45
C ARG A 196 -21.82 -6.10 -10.59
N HIS A 197 -22.16 -7.26 -11.20
CA HIS A 197 -22.49 -8.48 -10.46
C HIS A 197 -21.32 -8.98 -9.61
N ALA A 198 -20.09 -8.88 -10.11
CA ALA A 198 -18.89 -9.25 -9.35
C ALA A 198 -18.77 -8.48 -8.03
N TYR A 199 -19.27 -7.25 -8.00
CA TYR A 199 -19.20 -6.36 -6.82
C TYR A 199 -20.52 -6.28 -6.04
N THR A 200 -21.63 -6.84 -6.53
CA THR A 200 -22.93 -6.73 -5.85
C THR A 200 -22.95 -7.60 -4.58
N ALA A 201 -23.43 -7.01 -3.47
CA ALA A 201 -23.62 -7.67 -2.17
C ALA A 201 -22.38 -8.42 -1.65
N ILE A 202 -21.19 -7.88 -1.93
CA ILE A 202 -19.92 -8.50 -1.47
C ILE A 202 -19.62 -8.27 0.01
N VAL A 203 -20.32 -7.34 0.67
CA VAL A 203 -20.10 -6.99 2.08
C VAL A 203 -21.39 -7.18 2.89
N ASP A 204 -21.30 -7.93 3.98
CA ASP A 204 -22.41 -8.12 4.91
C ASP A 204 -22.55 -6.95 5.90
N ARG A 205 -23.54 -7.06 6.81
CA ARG A 205 -23.82 -6.04 7.82
C ARG A 205 -22.71 -5.82 8.86
N TYR A 206 -21.74 -6.73 8.90
CA TYR A 206 -20.56 -6.64 9.76
C TYR A 206 -19.32 -6.16 9.03
N GLY A 207 -19.43 -5.86 7.74
CA GLY A 207 -18.30 -5.45 6.92
C GLY A 207 -17.44 -6.60 6.37
N GLN A 208 -17.92 -7.83 6.47
CA GLN A 208 -17.21 -9.02 6.06
C GLN A 208 -17.54 -9.41 4.61
N TYR A 209 -16.57 -9.99 3.90
CA TYR A 209 -16.79 -10.54 2.57
C TYR A 209 -17.79 -11.70 2.60
N THR A 210 -18.82 -11.60 1.76
CA THR A 210 -19.96 -12.53 1.80
C THR A 210 -19.65 -13.89 1.21
N ARG A 211 -18.75 -13.97 0.22
CA ARG A 211 -18.52 -15.15 -0.63
C ARG A 211 -17.36 -16.05 -0.15
N ALA A 212 -16.81 -15.79 1.04
CA ALA A 212 -15.77 -16.62 1.65
C ALA A 212 -16.11 -16.93 3.10
N THR A 213 -15.48 -17.96 3.65
CA THR A 213 -15.57 -18.36 5.05
C THR A 213 -14.17 -18.49 5.65
N TRP A 214 -14.03 -18.12 6.93
CA TRP A 214 -12.80 -18.27 7.71
C TRP A 214 -13.15 -18.42 9.20
N PRO A 215 -12.23 -18.87 10.06
CA PRO A 215 -12.54 -19.20 11.45
C PRO A 215 -13.13 -18.05 12.28
N GLU A 216 -12.66 -16.83 12.07
CA GLU A 216 -13.07 -15.64 12.82
C GLU A 216 -14.35 -14.99 12.28
N LYS A 217 -14.86 -15.39 11.10
CA LYS A 217 -16.05 -14.81 10.49
C LYS A 217 -17.26 -14.93 11.42
N ILE A 218 -18.04 -13.85 11.49
CA ILE A 218 -19.22 -13.72 12.34
C ILE A 218 -20.47 -14.01 11.51
N ALA A 219 -21.36 -14.86 12.04
CA ALA A 219 -22.63 -15.19 11.41
C ALA A 219 -23.78 -14.29 11.87
N ASP A 220 -23.80 -13.95 13.17
CA ASP A 220 -24.86 -13.18 13.82
C ASP A 220 -24.38 -12.42 15.05
N ASP A 221 -25.26 -11.63 15.68
CA ASP A 221 -24.90 -10.80 16.84
C ASP A 221 -24.52 -11.65 18.05
N ALA A 222 -25.13 -12.82 18.24
CA ALA A 222 -24.79 -13.72 19.34
C ALA A 222 -23.38 -14.29 19.19
N ALA A 223 -23.00 -14.66 17.97
CA ALA A 223 -21.64 -15.09 17.67
C ALA A 223 -20.62 -13.94 17.86
N LEU A 224 -20.98 -12.71 17.48
CA LEU A 224 -20.15 -11.52 17.70
C LEU A 224 -19.92 -11.30 19.20
N GLU A 225 -20.97 -11.28 20.00
CA GLU A 225 -20.90 -11.08 21.44
C GLU A 225 -20.10 -12.20 22.13
N ALA A 226 -20.36 -13.45 21.80
CA ALA A 226 -19.64 -14.60 22.35
C ALA A 226 -18.13 -14.53 22.08
N LYS A 227 -17.73 -14.24 20.83
CA LYS A 227 -16.31 -14.13 20.47
C LYS A 227 -15.66 -12.87 21.05
N ALA A 228 -16.35 -11.73 21.11
CA ALA A 228 -15.82 -10.50 21.70
C ALA A 228 -15.51 -10.65 23.20
N ASN A 229 -16.30 -11.47 23.92
CA ASN A 229 -16.16 -11.75 25.35
C ASN A 229 -15.24 -12.94 25.66
N ALA A 230 -14.85 -13.74 24.68
CA ALA A 230 -13.97 -14.90 24.83
C ALA A 230 -12.50 -14.47 24.99
N ALA A 231 -12.19 -13.72 26.05
CA ALA A 231 -10.82 -13.28 26.29
C ALA A 231 -10.07 -14.32 27.14
N PRO A 232 -9.04 -15.02 26.62
CA PRO A 232 -8.20 -15.87 27.45
C PRO A 232 -7.47 -15.04 28.49
N SER A 233 -7.35 -15.53 29.72
CA SER A 233 -6.49 -14.91 30.73
C SER A 233 -5.03 -15.08 30.33
N VAL A 234 -4.24 -14.00 30.36
CA VAL A 234 -2.79 -14.07 30.11
C VAL A 234 -2.07 -13.87 31.41
N PRO A 235 -1.08 -14.73 31.72
CA PRO A 235 -0.24 -14.55 32.90
C PRO A 235 0.43 -13.17 32.88
N LYS A 236 0.37 -12.47 34.01
CA LYS A 236 1.07 -11.19 34.18
C LYS A 236 2.57 -11.44 34.01
N ALA A 237 3.23 -10.62 33.18
CA ALA A 237 4.69 -10.65 33.11
C ALA A 237 5.28 -10.23 34.47
N THR A 238 6.19 -11.02 35.00
CA THR A 238 6.81 -10.79 36.32
C THR A 238 8.17 -10.10 36.24
N ASN A 239 8.72 -10.01 35.03
CA ASN A 239 10.06 -9.50 34.74
C ASN A 239 10.07 -8.18 33.96
N LEU A 240 9.01 -7.38 34.11
CA LEU A 240 8.88 -6.07 33.47
C LEU A 240 8.57 -5.00 34.52
N ASP A 241 9.16 -3.81 34.32
CA ASP A 241 8.73 -2.60 35.05
C ASP A 241 7.38 -2.12 34.55
N ARG A 242 6.86 -1.05 35.14
CA ARG A 242 5.54 -0.51 34.77
C ARG A 242 5.46 0.00 33.32
N TYR A 243 6.59 0.42 32.73
CA TYR A 243 6.70 0.89 31.34
C TYR A 243 6.93 -0.23 30.33
N GLY A 244 7.22 -1.44 30.80
CA GLY A 244 7.54 -2.61 29.97
C GLY A 244 9.03 -2.85 29.76
N GLY A 245 9.89 -2.21 30.54
CA GLY A 245 11.32 -2.44 30.56
C GLY A 245 11.69 -3.73 31.28
N ARG A 246 12.76 -4.40 30.86
CA ARG A 246 13.19 -5.73 31.31
C ARG A 246 13.95 -5.66 32.64
N THR A 247 13.32 -6.11 33.72
CA THR A 247 13.92 -6.17 35.06
C THR A 247 14.81 -7.40 35.28
N ASP A 248 14.82 -8.34 34.35
CA ASP A 248 15.66 -9.52 34.32
C ASP A 248 17.08 -9.26 33.70
N LEU A 249 17.26 -8.07 33.10
CA LEU A 249 18.56 -7.59 32.63
C LEU A 249 19.20 -6.62 33.64
N PRO A 250 20.53 -6.43 33.57
CA PRO A 250 21.21 -5.45 34.43
C PRO A 250 20.56 -4.06 34.27
N ALA A 251 20.34 -3.40 35.40
CA ALA A 251 19.80 -2.05 35.41
C ALA A 251 20.73 -1.06 34.70
N LEU A 252 20.13 -0.15 33.93
CA LEU A 252 20.77 0.97 33.27
C LEU A 252 20.52 2.25 34.07
N LYS A 253 20.85 3.42 33.50
CA LYS A 253 20.64 4.70 34.17
C LYS A 253 19.17 5.10 34.17
N ALA A 254 18.54 5.23 35.34
CA ALA A 254 17.21 5.83 35.46
C ALA A 254 17.34 7.36 35.32
N THR A 255 16.52 7.94 34.41
CA THR A 255 16.49 9.39 34.14
C THR A 255 15.14 10.03 34.44
N GLY A 256 14.11 9.22 34.66
CA GLY A 256 12.72 9.65 34.72
C GLY A 256 12.04 9.78 33.36
N TRP A 257 12.80 9.58 32.26
CA TRP A 257 12.35 9.70 30.88
C TRP A 257 12.88 8.55 30.04
N PHE A 258 12.19 8.21 28.96
CA PHE A 258 12.76 7.30 27.96
C PHE A 258 13.98 7.97 27.31
N HIS A 259 15.03 7.18 27.13
CA HIS A 259 16.25 7.64 26.45
C HIS A 259 16.95 6.47 25.75
N THR A 260 17.94 6.78 24.93
CA THR A 260 18.79 5.78 24.27
C THR A 260 20.08 5.57 25.05
N GLN A 261 20.55 4.33 25.14
CA GLN A 261 21.83 4.01 25.75
C GLN A 261 22.50 2.85 25.02
N LYS A 262 23.80 2.99 24.73
CA LYS A 262 24.62 1.90 24.18
C LYS A 262 25.26 1.12 25.29
N GLN A 263 25.18 -0.21 25.22
CA GLN A 263 25.87 -1.13 26.14
C GLN A 263 26.65 -2.16 25.31
N GLY A 264 27.98 -2.08 25.35
CA GLY A 264 28.83 -2.78 24.40
C GLY A 264 28.53 -2.31 22.97
N ASP A 265 28.29 -3.24 22.06
CA ASP A 265 27.97 -2.95 20.67
C ASP A 265 26.46 -2.89 20.40
N ARG A 266 25.64 -2.91 21.46
CA ARG A 266 24.18 -2.95 21.35
C ARG A 266 23.55 -1.65 21.84
N TRP A 267 22.63 -1.10 21.04
CA TRP A 267 21.74 -0.02 21.41
C TRP A 267 20.49 -0.54 22.13
N TRP A 268 20.04 0.24 23.10
CA TRP A 268 18.79 0.05 23.84
C TRP A 268 18.02 1.36 23.93
N LEU A 269 16.68 1.28 23.89
CA LEU A 269 15.87 2.23 24.61
C LEU A 269 15.90 1.85 26.09
N VAL A 270 15.79 2.86 26.95
CA VAL A 270 15.80 2.68 28.40
C VAL A 270 14.54 3.35 28.96
N THR A 271 13.84 2.64 29.84
CA THR A 271 12.65 3.19 30.48
C THR A 271 12.99 4.29 31.49
N PRO A 272 12.02 5.13 31.91
CA PRO A 272 12.20 6.10 32.97
C PRO A 272 12.79 5.52 34.26
N GLU A 273 12.54 4.23 34.55
CA GLU A 273 13.04 3.50 35.72
C GLU A 273 14.43 2.87 35.52
N GLY A 274 15.02 3.00 34.33
CA GLY A 274 16.37 2.51 34.06
C GLY A 274 16.45 1.05 33.63
N HIS A 275 15.43 0.53 32.96
CA HIS A 275 15.44 -0.84 32.44
C HIS A 275 15.54 -0.85 30.92
N ALA A 276 16.26 -1.84 30.38
CA ALA A 276 16.37 -2.05 28.94
C ALA A 276 14.99 -2.30 28.31
N PHE A 277 14.69 -1.60 27.22
CA PHE A 277 13.41 -1.61 26.55
C PHE A 277 13.59 -1.80 25.05
N PHE A 278 12.89 -2.76 24.48
CA PHE A 278 12.74 -2.90 23.04
C PHE A 278 11.31 -2.52 22.69
N SER A 279 11.11 -1.48 21.88
CA SER A 279 9.78 -0.96 21.58
C SER A 279 9.05 -1.91 20.62
N LEU A 280 8.13 -2.68 21.15
CA LEU A 280 7.21 -3.53 20.41
C LEU A 280 5.89 -2.77 20.26
N GLY A 281 5.72 -2.07 19.14
CA GLY A 281 4.63 -1.15 18.93
C GLY A 281 3.56 -1.62 17.95
N VAL A 282 2.39 -0.97 18.03
CA VAL A 282 1.31 -1.12 17.05
C VAL A 282 0.87 0.27 16.61
N ASN A 283 0.83 0.49 15.30
CA ASN A 283 0.34 1.71 14.68
C ASN A 283 -1.17 1.68 14.47
N ALA A 284 -1.75 2.86 14.27
CA ALA A 284 -3.14 3.03 13.90
C ALA A 284 -4.10 2.28 14.83
N VAL A 285 -3.85 2.41 16.14
CA VAL A 285 -4.77 1.90 17.17
C VAL A 285 -5.88 2.94 17.34
N ASN A 286 -6.87 2.89 16.44
CA ASN A 286 -7.88 3.93 16.33
C ASN A 286 -9.27 3.33 16.10
N LEU A 287 -10.26 3.83 16.81
CA LEU A 287 -11.66 3.39 16.68
C LEU A 287 -12.25 3.76 15.31
N THR A 288 -11.68 4.74 14.61
CA THR A 288 -12.21 5.29 13.35
C THR A 288 -11.54 4.73 12.09
N ASP A 289 -10.72 3.70 12.20
CA ASP A 289 -10.00 3.11 11.05
C ASP A 289 -10.87 2.21 10.15
N GLY A 290 -12.10 1.92 10.57
CA GLY A 290 -13.06 1.14 9.79
C GLY A 290 -13.87 1.91 8.76
N ARG A 291 -13.51 3.17 8.45
CA ARG A 291 -14.29 4.02 7.54
C ARG A 291 -14.09 3.64 6.09
N THR A 292 -15.21 3.44 5.39
CA THR A 292 -15.26 3.19 3.95
C THR A 292 -16.37 4.00 3.30
N TYR A 293 -16.18 4.46 2.05
CA TYR A 293 -17.24 5.14 1.32
C TYR A 293 -18.41 4.18 1.04
N VAL A 294 -19.63 4.70 1.11
CA VAL A 294 -20.87 3.96 0.76
C VAL A 294 -21.59 4.65 -0.37
N GLN A 295 -21.56 5.97 -0.46
CA GLN A 295 -22.25 6.73 -1.51
C GLN A 295 -21.78 6.30 -2.91
N GLY A 296 -22.76 5.93 -3.75
CA GLY A 296 -22.48 5.44 -5.11
C GLY A 296 -22.06 3.96 -5.20
N ARG A 297 -21.89 3.31 -4.05
CA ARG A 297 -21.51 1.88 -3.92
C ARG A 297 -22.47 1.08 -3.05
N GLU A 298 -23.66 1.59 -2.79
CA GLU A 298 -24.65 0.94 -1.92
C GLU A 298 -24.93 -0.50 -2.36
N PHE A 299 -24.90 -0.77 -3.67
CA PHE A 299 -25.10 -2.12 -4.23
C PHE A 299 -24.07 -3.16 -3.78
N MET A 300 -22.89 -2.72 -3.31
CA MET A 300 -21.84 -3.61 -2.81
C MET A 300 -22.16 -4.19 -1.43
N PHE A 301 -23.09 -3.59 -0.70
CA PHE A 301 -23.43 -3.97 0.68
C PHE A 301 -24.78 -4.69 0.69
N THR A 302 -24.91 -5.75 1.50
CA THR A 302 -26.21 -6.40 1.71
C THR A 302 -27.18 -5.50 2.49
N ASN A 303 -26.66 -4.70 3.41
CA ASN A 303 -27.41 -3.80 4.27
C ASN A 303 -26.67 -2.46 4.40
N PRO A 304 -26.66 -1.60 3.37
CA PRO A 304 -26.00 -0.31 3.43
C PRO A 304 -26.70 0.59 4.48
N PRO A 305 -25.94 1.34 5.30
CA PRO A 305 -26.55 2.23 6.29
C PRO A 305 -27.31 3.37 5.60
N ALA A 306 -28.45 3.74 6.17
CA ALA A 306 -29.19 4.93 5.74
C ALA A 306 -28.38 6.21 5.97
N ALA A 307 -28.72 7.28 5.25
CA ALA A 307 -28.14 8.60 5.51
C ALA A 307 -28.50 9.05 6.94
N GLY A 308 -27.49 9.53 7.70
CA GLY A 308 -27.67 9.94 9.08
C GLY A 308 -27.75 8.81 10.10
N ALA A 309 -27.55 7.55 9.69
CA ALA A 309 -27.41 6.44 10.63
C ALA A 309 -26.17 6.62 11.54
N PRO A 310 -26.15 6.04 12.75
CA PRO A 310 -24.96 6.03 13.60
C PRO A 310 -23.71 5.55 12.85
N TYR A 311 -22.54 6.10 13.20
CA TYR A 311 -21.25 5.75 12.59
C TYR A 311 -21.18 6.03 11.08
N THR A 312 -21.98 6.98 10.58
CA THR A 312 -21.88 7.51 9.21
C THR A 312 -21.52 8.99 9.25
N GLY A 313 -20.90 9.46 8.19
CA GLY A 313 -20.59 10.87 8.00
C GLY A 313 -20.30 11.18 6.55
N ILE A 314 -19.87 12.41 6.29
CA ILE A 314 -19.48 12.87 4.96
C ILE A 314 -18.00 13.24 5.03
N ALA A 315 -17.23 12.75 4.08
CA ALA A 315 -15.86 13.20 3.84
C ALA A 315 -15.83 14.00 2.54
N ASP A 316 -15.08 15.08 2.56
CA ASP A 316 -14.72 15.88 1.41
C ASP A 316 -13.18 16.00 1.45
N SER A 317 -12.50 14.93 1.08
CA SER A 317 -11.06 14.95 0.99
C SER A 317 -10.66 15.44 -0.39
N ARG A 318 -10.54 16.74 -0.55
CA ARG A 318 -9.93 17.38 -1.73
C ARG A 318 -8.42 17.26 -1.71
N SER A 319 -7.89 16.13 -1.26
CA SER A 319 -6.46 15.96 -1.27
C SER A 319 -6.00 15.68 -2.71
N ASP A 320 -5.04 16.48 -3.15
CA ASP A 320 -4.31 16.26 -4.40
C ASP A 320 -3.29 15.13 -4.30
N GLN A 321 -3.34 14.32 -3.24
CA GLN A 321 -2.43 13.21 -3.04
C GLN A 321 -2.69 12.11 -4.08
N GLY A 322 -1.62 11.59 -4.66
CA GLY A 322 -1.67 10.64 -5.78
C GLY A 322 -2.52 9.40 -5.49
N SER A 323 -2.47 8.90 -4.25
CA SER A 323 -3.27 7.77 -3.78
C SER A 323 -4.78 7.96 -3.90
N GLN A 324 -5.28 9.19 -3.80
CA GLN A 324 -6.73 9.50 -3.89
C GLN A 324 -7.19 9.86 -5.29
N ARG A 325 -6.31 10.35 -6.16
CA ARG A 325 -6.66 10.68 -7.56
C ARG A 325 -7.07 9.44 -8.34
N ASP A 326 -6.42 8.31 -8.08
CA ASP A 326 -6.53 7.11 -8.90
C ASP A 326 -7.77 6.27 -8.59
N ASN A 327 -8.39 6.43 -7.40
CA ASN A 327 -9.53 5.61 -7.01
C ASN A 327 -10.90 6.25 -7.35
N GLY A 328 -10.93 7.54 -7.72
CA GLY A 328 -12.15 8.28 -8.03
C GLY A 328 -13.10 8.49 -6.85
N MET A 329 -12.70 8.10 -5.63
CA MET A 329 -13.52 8.13 -4.42
C MET A 329 -12.86 9.01 -3.36
N ASN A 330 -12.94 10.32 -3.53
CA ASN A 330 -12.32 11.30 -2.61
C ASN A 330 -13.33 12.13 -1.82
N HIS A 331 -14.61 11.91 -2.00
CA HIS A 331 -15.69 12.59 -1.28
C HIS A 331 -16.94 11.73 -1.23
N GLY A 332 -17.83 12.00 -0.29
CA GLY A 332 -19.13 11.37 -0.18
C GLY A 332 -19.41 10.81 1.22
N ARG A 333 -20.55 10.15 1.32
CA ARG A 333 -20.97 9.52 2.57
C ARG A 333 -20.12 8.26 2.82
N TRP A 334 -19.58 8.16 4.06
CA TRP A 334 -18.87 6.99 4.55
C TRP A 334 -19.63 6.31 5.71
N TRP A 335 -19.28 5.06 5.96
CA TRP A 335 -19.69 4.25 7.10
C TRP A 335 -18.45 3.76 7.85
N ASP A 336 -18.43 3.92 9.16
CA ASP A 336 -17.42 3.37 10.04
C ASP A 336 -17.86 1.99 10.54
N ILE A 337 -17.46 0.97 9.83
CA ILE A 337 -17.88 -0.41 10.08
C ILE A 337 -17.30 -0.92 11.40
N TYR A 338 -16.03 -0.61 11.67
CA TYR A 338 -15.35 -1.05 12.87
C TYR A 338 -15.98 -0.45 14.13
N ALA A 339 -16.13 0.86 14.18
CA ALA A 339 -16.77 1.55 15.30
C ALA A 339 -18.21 1.03 15.53
N ASN A 340 -18.96 0.78 14.44
CA ASN A 340 -20.31 0.22 14.52
C ASN A 340 -20.33 -1.20 15.13
N ASN A 341 -19.37 -2.07 14.76
CA ASN A 341 -19.26 -3.43 15.33
C ASN A 341 -18.80 -3.37 16.80
N VAL A 342 -17.89 -2.48 17.15
CA VAL A 342 -17.48 -2.25 18.55
C VAL A 342 -18.66 -1.80 19.40
N ALA A 343 -19.52 -0.90 18.90
CA ALA A 343 -20.71 -0.44 19.59
C ALA A 343 -21.73 -1.57 19.81
N ARG A 344 -21.85 -2.54 18.89
CA ARG A 344 -22.72 -3.72 19.08
C ARG A 344 -22.33 -4.55 20.31
N THR A 345 -21.06 -4.52 20.71
CA THR A 345 -20.56 -5.30 21.87
C THR A 345 -20.34 -4.47 23.13
N LEU A 346 -20.16 -3.16 23.01
CA LEU A 346 -19.82 -2.26 24.13
C LEU A 346 -20.85 -1.16 24.39
N GLY A 347 -21.92 -1.09 23.57
CA GLY A 347 -22.98 -0.08 23.67
C GLY A 347 -22.65 1.22 22.94
N ASP A 348 -23.56 2.20 23.05
CA ASP A 348 -23.58 3.42 22.21
C ASP A 348 -22.42 4.41 22.43
N LYS A 349 -21.66 4.29 23.51
CA LYS A 349 -20.48 5.11 23.83
C LYS A 349 -19.28 4.23 24.15
N PRO A 350 -18.75 3.53 23.16
CA PRO A 350 -17.80 2.47 23.39
C PRO A 350 -16.36 2.94 23.64
N GLU A 351 -16.02 4.23 23.45
CA GLU A 351 -14.66 4.72 23.33
C GLU A 351 -13.78 4.36 24.55
N THR A 352 -14.27 4.58 25.76
CA THR A 352 -13.53 4.29 26.99
C THR A 352 -13.36 2.78 27.21
N ALA A 353 -14.43 2.02 27.06
CA ALA A 353 -14.38 0.56 27.21
C ALA A 353 -13.54 -0.09 26.11
N TRP A 354 -13.62 0.44 24.88
CA TRP A 354 -12.77 0.00 23.76
C TRP A 354 -11.28 0.27 24.03
N ARG A 355 -10.89 1.46 24.50
CA ARG A 355 -9.51 1.74 24.86
C ARG A 355 -8.99 0.80 25.94
N GLN A 356 -9.76 0.57 27.00
CA GLN A 356 -9.39 -0.37 28.06
C GLN A 356 -9.17 -1.77 27.51
N ARG A 357 -10.15 -2.30 26.75
CA ARG A 357 -10.05 -3.62 26.10
C ARG A 357 -8.84 -3.72 25.17
N THR A 358 -8.58 -2.67 24.40
CA THR A 358 -7.46 -2.62 23.45
C THR A 358 -6.11 -2.65 24.16
N VAL A 359 -5.91 -1.83 25.19
CA VAL A 359 -4.67 -1.88 25.99
C VAL A 359 -4.48 -3.22 26.66
N ASP A 360 -5.56 -3.82 27.20
CA ASP A 360 -5.50 -5.16 27.81
C ASP A 360 -5.08 -6.23 26.77
N ARG A 361 -5.60 -6.16 25.54
CA ARG A 361 -5.20 -7.05 24.43
C ARG A 361 -3.74 -6.83 24.05
N LEU A 362 -3.31 -5.59 23.82
CA LEU A 362 -1.93 -5.27 23.43
C LEU A 362 -0.93 -5.79 24.50
N LYS A 363 -1.18 -5.53 25.78
CA LYS A 363 -0.35 -6.04 26.88
C LYS A 363 -0.37 -7.57 26.95
N ARG A 364 -1.49 -8.20 26.64
CA ARG A 364 -1.62 -9.65 26.55
C ARG A 364 -0.72 -10.21 25.45
N TRP A 365 -0.73 -9.57 24.28
CA TRP A 365 0.11 -9.93 23.15
C TRP A 365 1.55 -9.44 23.29
N ARG A 366 1.91 -8.92 24.47
CA ARG A 366 3.25 -8.44 24.81
C ARG A 366 3.72 -7.25 23.96
N PHE A 367 2.81 -6.48 23.37
CA PHE A 367 3.15 -5.14 22.90
C PHE A 367 3.28 -4.19 24.09
N ASN A 368 4.16 -3.21 23.95
CA ASN A 368 4.50 -2.26 25.00
C ASN A 368 4.44 -0.80 24.55
N THR A 369 4.11 -0.55 23.28
CA THR A 369 4.09 0.81 22.70
C THR A 369 2.88 1.00 21.79
N LEU A 370 2.20 2.14 21.89
CA LEU A 370 1.27 2.66 20.88
C LEU A 370 2.07 3.49 19.88
N GLY A 371 2.10 3.02 18.63
CA GLY A 371 2.79 3.69 17.53
C GLY A 371 1.98 4.84 16.94
N ASN A 372 2.49 5.41 15.86
CA ASN A 372 1.86 6.51 15.14
C ASN A 372 0.41 6.19 14.70
N TRP A 373 -0.38 7.23 14.48
CA TRP A 373 -1.77 7.17 14.03
C TRP A 373 -2.75 6.58 15.06
N SER A 374 -2.28 6.29 16.28
CA SER A 374 -3.14 5.83 17.38
C SER A 374 -3.95 6.98 17.97
N ASP A 375 -5.10 6.67 18.58
CA ASP A 375 -5.97 7.66 19.22
C ASP A 375 -5.21 8.42 20.32
N PRO A 376 -5.08 9.76 20.24
CA PRO A 376 -4.39 10.56 21.25
C PRO A 376 -4.95 10.43 22.68
N ALA A 377 -6.21 9.99 22.80
CA ALA A 377 -6.85 9.81 24.11
C ALA A 377 -6.20 8.70 24.97
N PHE A 378 -5.41 7.80 24.37
CA PHE A 378 -4.63 6.81 25.11
C PHE A 378 -3.53 7.43 26.01
N ALA A 379 -3.04 8.63 25.68
CA ALA A 379 -1.99 9.30 26.46
C ALA A 379 -2.38 9.47 27.95
N GLY A 380 -3.66 9.76 28.22
CA GLY A 380 -4.15 9.93 29.59
C GLY A 380 -4.32 8.65 30.41
N ASP A 381 -4.21 7.47 29.78
CA ASP A 381 -4.46 6.20 30.46
C ASP A 381 -3.25 5.73 31.30
N HIS A 382 -2.02 6.17 31.00
CA HIS A 382 -0.76 5.84 31.67
C HIS A 382 -0.58 4.31 31.90
N ARG A 383 -0.89 3.53 30.88
CA ARG A 383 -0.89 2.04 30.97
C ARG A 383 0.08 1.39 29.97
N ILE A 384 0.46 2.11 28.93
CA ILE A 384 1.32 1.66 27.84
C ILE A 384 2.08 2.88 27.29
N ALA A 385 3.36 2.72 26.94
CA ALA A 385 4.10 3.82 26.30
C ALA A 385 3.51 4.20 24.96
N TYR A 386 3.69 5.43 24.51
CA TYR A 386 3.14 5.92 23.26
C TYR A 386 4.05 6.89 22.53
N THR A 387 3.78 7.13 21.27
CA THR A 387 4.49 8.10 20.42
C THR A 387 3.54 9.17 19.91
N VAL A 388 4.08 10.33 19.55
CA VAL A 388 3.30 11.46 19.03
C VAL A 388 3.85 11.91 17.67
N PRO A 389 3.03 12.05 16.62
CA PRO A 389 3.45 12.63 15.35
C PRO A 389 3.47 14.15 15.39
N ILE A 390 4.53 14.74 14.87
CA ILE A 390 4.64 16.16 14.50
C ILE A 390 4.37 16.23 13.00
N LEU A 391 3.22 16.75 12.58
CA LEU A 391 2.88 16.95 11.18
C LEU A 391 3.11 18.40 10.79
N ILE A 392 4.14 18.67 10.01
CA ILE A 392 4.54 20.02 9.61
C ILE A 392 3.74 20.43 8.38
N THR A 393 2.75 21.27 8.59
CA THR A 393 1.87 21.80 7.54
C THR A 393 1.92 23.32 7.49
N GLY A 394 1.93 23.90 6.30
CA GLY A 394 2.02 25.35 6.14
C GLY A 394 2.04 25.82 4.70
N ARG A 395 2.23 27.11 4.49
CA ARG A 395 2.35 27.74 3.17
C ARG A 395 3.81 28.04 2.83
N TYR A 396 4.67 27.05 2.94
CA TYR A 396 6.07 27.12 2.52
C TYR A 396 6.23 26.57 1.09
N ASN A 397 7.34 26.89 0.47
CA ASN A 397 7.71 26.33 -0.83
C ASN A 397 7.89 24.81 -0.74
N THR A 398 7.63 24.11 -1.85
CA THR A 398 7.78 22.66 -1.93
C THR A 398 8.50 22.26 -3.21
N VAL A 399 9.24 21.16 -3.17
CA VAL A 399 9.97 20.60 -4.30
C VAL A 399 9.32 19.28 -4.72
N GLY A 400 8.99 19.12 -6.01
CA GLY A 400 8.51 17.86 -6.56
C GLY A 400 9.67 16.95 -6.95
N THR A 401 9.54 15.66 -6.64
CA THR A 401 10.50 14.61 -7.01
C THR A 401 9.99 13.71 -8.13
N GLY A 402 8.74 13.93 -8.57
CA GLY A 402 8.03 13.02 -9.48
C GLY A 402 7.48 11.77 -8.80
N PHE A 403 7.76 11.58 -7.50
CA PHE A 403 7.16 10.55 -6.65
C PHE A 403 6.59 11.22 -5.38
N ASP A 404 5.63 12.10 -5.58
CA ASP A 404 5.03 12.90 -4.51
C ASP A 404 3.79 12.19 -3.93
N TYR A 405 3.94 10.92 -3.50
CA TYR A 405 2.82 10.04 -3.10
C TYR A 405 1.96 10.64 -1.97
N TRP A 406 2.61 11.10 -0.89
CA TRP A 406 1.96 11.79 0.22
C TRP A 406 2.04 13.32 0.12
N GLY A 407 2.58 13.84 -0.97
CA GLY A 407 2.78 15.25 -1.21
C GLY A 407 4.21 15.59 -1.63
N ARG A 408 4.39 16.85 -2.03
CA ARG A 408 5.70 17.36 -2.45
C ARG A 408 6.61 17.56 -1.24
N MET A 409 7.92 17.43 -1.44
CA MET A 409 8.92 17.61 -0.40
C MET A 409 8.91 19.06 0.14
N PRO A 410 8.78 19.30 1.47
CA PRO A 410 8.93 20.63 2.06
C PRO A 410 10.28 21.24 1.76
N ASP A 411 10.33 22.54 1.41
CA ASP A 411 11.59 23.27 1.23
C ASP A 411 12.11 23.83 2.57
N PRO A 412 13.12 23.22 3.19
CA PRO A 412 13.61 23.65 4.50
C PRO A 412 14.45 24.95 4.46
N PHE A 413 14.74 25.47 3.27
CA PHE A 413 15.40 26.77 3.11
C PHE A 413 14.39 27.93 3.10
N ASP A 414 13.10 27.65 2.96
CA ASP A 414 12.05 28.64 3.08
C ASP A 414 11.91 29.06 4.56
N PRO A 415 12.05 30.35 4.90
CA PRO A 415 11.89 30.83 6.28
C PRO A 415 10.54 30.46 6.91
N THR A 416 9.48 30.35 6.08
CA THR A 416 8.15 30.00 6.56
C THR A 416 8.05 28.52 6.95
N PHE A 417 8.93 27.64 6.47
CA PHE A 417 9.05 26.26 6.94
C PHE A 417 9.47 26.21 8.42
N THR A 418 10.43 27.03 8.84
CA THR A 418 10.84 27.11 10.25
C THR A 418 9.67 27.52 11.15
N ALA A 419 8.89 28.53 10.75
CA ALA A 419 7.72 28.96 11.51
C ALA A 419 6.62 27.89 11.56
N ALA A 420 6.41 27.16 10.46
CA ALA A 420 5.47 26.03 10.41
C ALA A 420 5.93 24.88 11.33
N THR A 421 7.23 24.60 11.36
CA THR A 421 7.83 23.62 12.27
C THR A 421 7.63 23.99 13.72
N ASP A 422 7.92 25.25 14.11
CA ASP A 422 7.70 25.73 15.47
C ASP A 422 6.23 25.59 15.90
N ALA A 423 5.28 25.91 15.01
CA ALA A 423 3.86 25.78 15.27
C ALA A 423 3.43 24.30 15.41
N ALA A 424 3.93 23.42 14.56
CA ALA A 424 3.65 21.99 14.60
C ALA A 424 4.19 21.35 15.89
N VAL A 425 5.42 21.69 16.28
CA VAL A 425 6.05 21.22 17.51
C VAL A 425 5.28 21.73 18.74
N ALA A 426 4.93 23.01 18.79
CA ALA A 426 4.15 23.58 19.90
C ALA A 426 2.77 22.89 20.05
N LYS A 427 2.15 22.50 18.94
CA LYS A 427 0.90 21.72 18.94
C LYS A 427 1.11 20.31 19.46
N ALA A 428 2.14 19.61 18.99
CA ALA A 428 2.41 18.22 19.33
C ALA A 428 2.85 18.03 20.79
N THR A 429 3.61 18.98 21.34
CA THR A 429 4.12 18.92 22.73
C THR A 429 3.10 19.35 23.78
N LYS A 430 1.99 19.96 23.33
CA LYS A 430 0.97 20.50 24.24
C LYS A 430 0.29 19.39 25.05
N GLY A 431 0.47 19.45 26.37
CA GLY A 431 -0.18 18.55 27.33
C GLY A 431 0.51 17.18 27.50
N VAL A 432 1.60 16.91 26.76
CA VAL A 432 2.31 15.62 26.83
C VAL A 432 3.80 15.74 27.16
N ARG A 433 4.39 16.92 27.11
CA ARG A 433 5.83 17.14 27.33
C ARG A 433 6.33 16.78 28.75
N ASP A 434 5.45 16.66 29.71
CA ASP A 434 5.78 16.31 31.09
C ASP A 434 5.30 14.88 31.45
N ASP A 435 4.93 14.06 30.44
CA ASP A 435 4.40 12.70 30.62
C ASP A 435 5.49 11.65 30.43
N PRO A 436 5.93 10.96 31.50
CA PRO A 436 6.98 9.93 31.41
C PRO A 436 6.57 8.69 30.61
N TRP A 437 5.31 8.56 30.21
CA TRP A 437 4.86 7.47 29.32
C TRP A 437 5.07 7.78 27.83
N LEU A 438 5.34 9.04 27.49
CA LEU A 438 5.68 9.40 26.12
C LEU A 438 7.08 8.91 25.78
N LEU A 439 7.18 8.04 24.76
CA LEU A 439 8.47 7.57 24.24
C LEU A 439 9.21 8.68 23.49
N GLY A 440 8.48 9.44 22.67
CA GLY A 440 9.03 10.52 21.87
C GLY A 440 8.16 10.91 20.68
N TYR A 441 8.75 11.74 19.81
CA TYR A 441 8.07 12.36 18.68
C TYR A 441 8.67 11.91 17.35
N PHE A 442 7.81 11.60 16.37
CA PHE A 442 8.18 11.48 14.96
C PHE A 442 7.87 12.77 14.21
N ALA A 443 8.67 13.14 13.22
CA ALA A 443 8.42 14.30 12.37
C ALA A 443 8.02 13.86 10.97
N ASP A 444 6.83 14.27 10.54
CA ASP A 444 6.21 13.90 9.27
C ASP A 444 6.14 12.37 9.03
N ASN A 445 5.88 11.94 7.82
CA ASN A 445 5.84 10.55 7.43
C ASN A 445 6.10 10.39 5.94
N GLU A 446 7.04 9.52 5.59
CA GLU A 446 7.31 9.07 4.23
C GLU A 446 7.44 10.20 3.20
N LEU A 447 8.14 11.28 3.61
CA LEU A 447 8.42 12.40 2.72
C LEU A 447 9.15 11.92 1.46
N ALA A 448 8.95 12.62 0.35
CA ALA A 448 9.51 12.30 -0.95
C ALA A 448 11.00 12.64 -1.07
N TRP A 449 11.87 11.99 -0.26
CA TRP A 449 13.32 12.22 -0.26
C TRP A 449 14.01 11.79 -1.56
N ALA A 450 13.35 10.95 -2.36
CA ALA A 450 13.81 10.48 -3.66
C ALA A 450 12.62 10.29 -4.62
N GLY A 451 12.90 10.18 -5.91
CA GLY A 451 11.95 9.74 -6.93
C GLY A 451 12.03 8.23 -7.17
N GLN A 452 11.36 7.77 -8.22
CA GLN A 452 11.37 6.37 -8.64
C GLN A 452 12.47 6.08 -9.69
N GLY A 453 12.82 4.79 -9.81
CA GLY A 453 13.73 4.28 -10.82
C GLY A 453 15.20 4.59 -10.53
N PRO A 454 16.11 4.24 -11.45
CA PRO A 454 17.57 4.36 -11.25
C PRO A 454 18.05 5.78 -10.97
N GLN A 455 17.38 6.79 -11.54
CA GLN A 455 17.72 8.22 -11.35
C GLN A 455 16.93 8.83 -10.17
N GLY A 456 16.04 8.09 -9.55
CA GLY A 456 15.20 8.57 -8.44
C GLY A 456 15.99 9.16 -7.27
N ARG A 457 17.18 8.64 -6.99
CA ARG A 457 18.10 9.18 -5.98
C ARG A 457 18.34 10.69 -6.14
N TRP A 458 18.41 11.18 -7.35
CA TRP A 458 18.79 12.55 -7.68
C TRP A 458 17.59 13.50 -7.83
N ALA A 459 16.38 12.96 -7.79
CA ALA A 459 15.14 13.68 -8.11
C ALA A 459 14.93 14.94 -7.25
N LEU A 460 15.32 14.94 -5.98
CA LEU A 460 15.22 16.12 -5.13
C LEU A 460 16.21 17.22 -5.54
N ALA A 461 17.42 16.86 -5.97
CA ALA A 461 18.41 17.81 -6.45
C ALA A 461 18.00 18.40 -7.82
N THR A 462 17.63 17.55 -8.78
CA THR A 462 17.16 17.99 -10.11
C THR A 462 15.85 18.76 -10.02
N GLY A 463 14.92 18.32 -9.17
CA GLY A 463 13.67 19.01 -8.90
C GLY A 463 13.86 20.39 -8.28
N SER A 464 14.85 20.56 -7.40
CA SER A 464 15.24 21.87 -6.85
C SER A 464 15.77 22.81 -7.93
N LEU A 465 16.64 22.32 -8.82
CA LEU A 465 17.18 23.12 -9.93
C LEU A 465 16.13 23.46 -11.00
N ALA A 466 15.10 22.64 -11.16
CA ALA A 466 14.00 22.90 -12.09
C ALA A 466 13.03 24.00 -11.63
N GLN A 467 13.06 24.39 -10.35
CA GLN A 467 12.22 25.44 -9.77
C GLN A 467 12.48 26.81 -10.41
N GLY A 468 11.61 27.78 -10.11
CA GLY A 468 11.83 29.19 -10.46
C GLY A 468 13.01 29.82 -9.71
N PRO A 469 13.52 30.96 -10.19
CA PRO A 469 14.69 31.62 -9.60
C PRO A 469 14.49 32.06 -8.14
N ASP A 470 13.25 32.28 -7.73
CA ASP A 470 12.91 32.73 -6.37
C ASP A 470 12.77 31.56 -5.37
N SER A 471 12.88 30.30 -5.83
CA SER A 471 12.78 29.13 -4.93
C SER A 471 13.96 29.10 -3.94
N PRO A 472 13.71 29.05 -2.63
CA PRO A 472 14.77 29.01 -1.62
C PRO A 472 15.70 27.80 -1.79
N ALA A 473 15.19 26.62 -2.10
CA ALA A 473 16.00 25.43 -2.37
C ALA A 473 16.93 25.64 -3.57
N LYS A 474 16.40 26.20 -4.67
CA LYS A 474 17.23 26.53 -5.84
C LYS A 474 18.31 27.55 -5.52
N GLN A 475 17.97 28.61 -4.79
CA GLN A 475 18.94 29.63 -4.36
C GLN A 475 20.04 29.04 -3.49
N ALA A 476 19.69 28.14 -2.56
CA ALA A 476 20.66 27.43 -1.72
C ALA A 476 21.61 26.58 -2.56
N PHE A 477 21.06 25.86 -3.56
CA PHE A 477 21.88 25.04 -4.45
C PHE A 477 22.79 25.90 -5.34
N LEU A 478 22.27 26.97 -5.93
CA LEU A 478 23.08 27.91 -6.71
C LEU A 478 24.20 28.58 -5.89
N ALA A 479 23.91 28.91 -4.63
CA ALA A 479 24.92 29.44 -3.72
C ALA A 479 26.06 28.43 -3.48
N TYR A 480 25.72 27.17 -3.30
CA TYR A 480 26.69 26.07 -3.20
C TYR A 480 27.51 25.94 -4.47
N LEU A 481 26.87 25.87 -5.66
CA LEU A 481 27.56 25.74 -6.96
C LEU A 481 28.50 26.90 -7.23
N LYS A 482 28.07 28.15 -6.97
CA LYS A 482 28.90 29.35 -7.10
C LYS A 482 30.11 29.29 -6.18
N LYS A 483 29.92 28.85 -4.94
CA LYS A 483 31.04 28.70 -3.99
C LYS A 483 32.03 27.61 -4.43
N THR A 484 31.54 26.51 -4.98
CA THR A 484 32.37 25.34 -5.35
C THR A 484 33.13 25.58 -6.64
N HIS A 485 32.47 26.12 -7.65
CA HIS A 485 33.05 26.28 -9.01
C HIS A 485 33.61 27.67 -9.29
N GLY A 486 33.26 28.68 -8.49
CA GLY A 486 33.68 30.06 -8.67
C GLY A 486 32.91 30.76 -9.78
N ASP A 487 33.23 30.48 -11.05
CA ASP A 487 32.59 31.07 -12.22
C ASP A 487 31.73 30.04 -12.99
N VAL A 488 30.84 30.57 -13.84
CA VAL A 488 29.90 29.76 -14.61
C VAL A 488 30.59 28.93 -15.70
N ALA A 489 31.71 29.37 -16.25
CA ALA A 489 32.42 28.63 -17.30
C ALA A 489 33.05 27.35 -16.70
N THR A 490 33.66 27.47 -15.52
CA THR A 490 34.19 26.33 -14.76
C THR A 490 33.06 25.33 -14.41
N PHE A 491 31.93 25.83 -13.94
CA PHE A 491 30.72 24.99 -13.66
C PHE A 491 30.23 24.29 -14.93
N ALA A 492 30.03 25.06 -16.03
CA ALA A 492 29.48 24.54 -17.28
C ALA A 492 30.36 23.42 -17.85
N LYS A 493 31.69 23.60 -17.78
CA LYS A 493 32.67 22.57 -18.18
C LYS A 493 32.59 21.34 -17.27
N ALA A 494 32.51 21.52 -15.96
CA ALA A 494 32.48 20.42 -15.00
C ALA A 494 31.21 19.56 -15.16
N TRP A 495 30.09 20.18 -15.52
CA TRP A 495 28.79 19.50 -15.69
C TRP A 495 28.47 19.11 -17.15
N GLY A 496 29.26 19.57 -18.14
CA GLY A 496 28.96 19.35 -19.55
C GLY A 496 27.72 20.08 -20.05
N VAL A 497 27.35 21.20 -19.43
CA VAL A 497 26.15 21.97 -19.76
C VAL A 497 26.51 23.28 -20.49
N THR A 498 25.55 23.83 -21.23
CA THR A 498 25.67 25.14 -21.84
C THR A 498 25.05 26.19 -20.93
N ALA A 499 25.87 27.06 -20.35
CA ALA A 499 25.44 28.21 -19.56
C ALA A 499 26.49 29.32 -19.74
N ALA A 500 26.06 30.52 -20.16
CA ALA A 500 26.91 31.68 -20.29
C ALA A 500 26.94 32.52 -19.01
N THR A 501 25.89 32.49 -18.27
CA THR A 501 25.68 33.21 -17.00
C THR A 501 25.07 32.31 -15.94
N TRP A 502 25.19 32.69 -14.67
CA TRP A 502 24.48 32.00 -13.59
C TRP A 502 22.94 32.15 -13.70
N ASP A 503 22.45 33.15 -14.42
CA ASP A 503 21.03 33.35 -14.68
C ASP A 503 20.47 32.28 -15.63
N ASP A 504 21.31 31.74 -16.55
CA ASP A 504 20.92 30.59 -17.38
C ASP A 504 20.64 29.36 -16.55
N VAL A 505 21.37 29.15 -15.45
CA VAL A 505 21.17 28.06 -14.50
C VAL A 505 20.01 28.38 -13.56
N ALA A 506 19.81 29.63 -13.20
CA ALA A 506 18.76 30.10 -12.30
C ALA A 506 17.35 30.05 -12.92
N ARG A 507 17.23 30.11 -14.26
CA ARG A 507 15.93 30.12 -14.94
C ARG A 507 15.07 28.94 -14.56
N GLN A 508 13.75 29.14 -14.55
CA GLN A 508 12.79 28.07 -14.35
C GLN A 508 12.92 26.98 -15.42
N GLY A 509 12.80 25.71 -15.03
CA GLY A 509 12.91 24.58 -15.95
C GLY A 509 14.34 24.31 -16.44
N PHE A 510 15.39 24.74 -15.70
CA PHE A 510 16.75 24.34 -16.01
C PHE A 510 16.85 22.81 -15.97
N MET A 511 17.25 22.22 -17.11
CA MET A 511 17.39 20.77 -17.28
C MET A 511 18.74 20.34 -16.73
N ALA A 512 18.75 19.99 -15.45
CA ALA A 512 19.94 19.48 -14.79
C ALA A 512 20.24 18.05 -15.29
N PRO A 513 21.49 17.76 -15.72
CA PRO A 513 21.83 16.43 -16.25
C PRO A 513 21.92 15.38 -15.16
N ASP A 514 21.66 14.14 -15.53
CA ASP A 514 21.95 13.01 -14.66
C ASP A 514 23.45 12.81 -14.47
N PRO A 515 23.91 12.36 -13.30
CA PRO A 515 25.29 11.97 -13.06
C PRO A 515 25.78 10.94 -14.08
N ASN A 516 26.98 11.17 -14.59
CA ASN A 516 27.61 10.31 -15.58
C ASN A 516 29.14 10.30 -15.43
N GLU A 517 29.82 9.33 -16.03
CA GLU A 517 31.25 9.15 -15.91
C GLU A 517 32.06 10.29 -16.56
N ALA A 518 31.53 10.94 -17.60
CA ALA A 518 32.21 12.05 -18.28
C ALA A 518 32.21 13.30 -17.38
N HIS A 519 31.26 13.45 -16.49
CA HIS A 519 31.08 14.62 -15.63
C HIS A 519 30.85 14.22 -14.17
N PRO A 520 31.85 13.65 -13.47
CA PRO A 520 31.68 13.13 -12.09
C PRO A 520 31.35 14.23 -11.06
N ALA A 521 31.61 15.49 -11.38
CA ALA A 521 31.26 16.64 -10.56
C ALA A 521 29.76 16.72 -10.29
N ILE A 522 28.91 16.27 -11.22
CA ILE A 522 27.45 16.30 -11.06
C ILE A 522 27.04 15.46 -9.84
N ALA A 523 27.53 14.21 -9.72
CA ALA A 523 27.22 13.35 -8.58
C ALA A 523 27.74 13.96 -7.27
N THR A 524 28.94 14.52 -7.27
CA THR A 524 29.55 15.17 -6.10
C THR A 524 28.69 16.34 -5.61
N ASP A 525 28.26 17.20 -6.53
CA ASP A 525 27.46 18.38 -6.20
C ASP A 525 26.04 18.01 -5.75
N TYR A 526 25.45 16.96 -6.35
CA TYR A 526 24.15 16.45 -5.91
C TYR A 526 24.22 15.85 -4.50
N ILE A 527 25.21 15.02 -4.20
CA ILE A 527 25.43 14.47 -2.86
C ILE A 527 25.58 15.60 -1.83
N ALA A 528 26.38 16.61 -2.14
CA ALA A 528 26.57 17.74 -1.23
C ALA A 528 25.27 18.53 -1.00
N PHE A 529 24.48 18.76 -2.06
CA PHE A 529 23.21 19.45 -1.93
C PHE A 529 22.15 18.61 -1.18
N LEU A 530 22.04 17.32 -1.48
CA LEU A 530 21.13 16.41 -0.76
C LEU A 530 21.48 16.35 0.73
N THR A 531 22.77 16.31 1.06
CA THR A 531 23.25 16.39 2.45
C THR A 531 22.87 17.70 3.12
N LEU A 532 23.03 18.84 2.40
CA LEU A 532 22.65 20.15 2.91
C LEU A 532 21.14 20.26 3.13
N TYR A 533 20.34 19.75 2.19
CA TYR A 533 18.88 19.77 2.25
C TYR A 533 18.37 18.94 3.44
N ALA A 534 18.81 17.70 3.53
CA ALA A 534 18.43 16.81 4.62
C ALA A 534 18.87 17.32 5.99
N SER A 535 20.12 17.81 6.08
CA SER A 535 20.65 18.42 7.32
C SER A 535 19.79 19.61 7.75
N ARG A 536 19.43 20.50 6.83
CA ARG A 536 18.61 21.67 7.12
C ARG A 536 17.24 21.30 7.67
N TYR A 537 16.59 20.28 7.08
CA TYR A 537 15.30 19.80 7.56
C TYR A 537 15.41 19.24 8.99
N PHE A 538 16.28 18.25 9.21
CA PHE A 538 16.39 17.61 10.54
C PHE A 538 16.92 18.55 11.62
N GLU A 539 17.85 19.46 11.31
CA GLU A 539 18.34 20.48 12.24
C GLU A 539 17.22 21.42 12.67
N THR A 540 16.37 21.86 11.72
CA THR A 540 15.22 22.74 12.03
C THR A 540 14.26 22.06 12.97
N VAL A 541 13.89 20.80 12.70
CA VAL A 541 12.97 20.03 13.55
C VAL A 541 13.58 19.76 14.92
N ALA A 542 14.81 19.27 14.98
CA ALA A 542 15.49 18.95 16.24
C ALA A 542 15.65 20.19 17.14
N THR A 543 15.99 21.33 16.52
CA THR A 543 16.12 22.60 17.27
C THR A 543 14.79 23.06 17.87
N ALA A 544 13.72 23.03 17.07
CA ALA A 544 12.38 23.38 17.54
C ALA A 544 11.91 22.44 18.66
N LEU A 545 12.11 21.15 18.48
CA LEU A 545 11.68 20.13 19.44
C LEU A 545 12.45 20.25 20.75
N LYS A 546 13.78 20.31 20.74
CA LYS A 546 14.60 20.45 21.95
C LYS A 546 14.29 21.73 22.75
N LYS A 547 13.90 22.80 22.05
CA LYS A 547 13.44 24.04 22.70
C LYS A 547 12.10 23.88 23.40
N ALA A 548 11.17 23.12 22.81
CA ALA A 548 9.81 22.94 23.34
C ALA A 548 9.74 21.81 24.38
N ASP A 549 10.48 20.74 24.17
CA ASP A 549 10.54 19.55 25.01
C ASP A 549 11.96 18.96 25.03
N PRO A 550 12.77 19.28 26.04
CA PRO A 550 14.14 18.81 26.16
C PRO A 550 14.26 17.36 26.65
N HIS A 551 13.18 16.74 27.09
CA HIS A 551 13.20 15.47 27.81
C HIS A 551 12.93 14.26 26.89
N HIS A 552 12.01 14.40 25.93
CA HIS A 552 11.59 13.27 25.10
C HIS A 552 12.42 13.14 23.83
N LEU A 553 12.44 11.91 23.31
CA LEU A 553 13.23 11.55 22.15
C LEU A 553 12.67 12.15 20.85
N PHE A 554 13.57 12.62 19.99
CA PHE A 554 13.27 12.82 18.59
C PHE A 554 13.50 11.49 17.85
N LEU A 555 12.41 10.83 17.44
CA LEU A 555 12.42 9.49 16.87
C LEU A 555 12.61 9.48 15.34
N GLY A 556 12.98 10.61 14.72
CA GLY A 556 13.24 10.70 13.28
C GLY A 556 12.00 10.92 12.42
N GLY A 557 12.13 10.67 11.11
CA GLY A 557 11.18 11.09 10.07
C GLY A 557 10.42 9.94 9.37
N ARG A 558 10.38 8.73 9.92
CA ARG A 558 9.67 7.56 9.35
C ARG A 558 9.96 7.39 7.86
N LEU A 559 11.24 7.16 7.55
CA LEU A 559 11.79 7.17 6.20
C LEU A 559 11.36 5.91 5.42
N ALA A 560 10.65 6.06 4.30
CA ALA A 560 10.35 4.99 3.35
C ALA A 560 11.25 5.12 2.12
N VAL A 561 10.97 6.05 1.23
CA VAL A 561 11.86 6.39 0.12
C VAL A 561 12.97 7.30 0.65
N ARG A 562 14.23 6.89 0.53
CA ARG A 562 15.35 7.57 1.19
C ARG A 562 16.66 7.46 0.41
N THR A 563 17.61 8.30 0.77
CA THR A 563 18.97 8.30 0.23
C THR A 563 19.96 8.19 1.38
N PRO A 564 21.23 7.80 1.14
CA PRO A 564 22.25 7.77 2.18
C PRO A 564 22.43 9.13 2.89
N GLU A 565 22.23 10.22 2.18
CA GLU A 565 22.36 11.58 2.71
C GLU A 565 21.27 11.88 3.76
N VAL A 566 20.03 11.42 3.53
CA VAL A 566 18.94 11.63 4.51
C VAL A 566 19.09 10.69 5.71
N GLU A 567 19.56 9.46 5.51
CA GLU A 567 19.88 8.54 6.62
C GLU A 567 20.96 9.13 7.52
N ALA A 568 22.04 9.64 6.94
CA ALA A 568 23.13 10.29 7.69
C ALA A 568 22.66 11.57 8.43
N ALA A 569 21.81 12.38 7.82
CA ALA A 569 21.25 13.57 8.45
C ALA A 569 20.31 13.20 9.61
N SER A 570 19.45 12.20 9.43
CA SER A 570 18.60 11.68 10.50
C SER A 570 19.45 11.17 11.67
N ALA A 571 20.46 10.35 11.39
CA ALA A 571 21.38 9.81 12.40
C ALA A 571 22.11 10.92 13.19
N ARG A 572 22.38 12.06 12.57
CA ARG A 572 23.08 13.18 13.19
C ARG A 572 22.19 14.02 14.12
N TYR A 573 20.93 14.22 13.77
CA TYR A 573 20.07 15.20 14.44
C TYR A 573 18.96 14.57 15.26
N ALA A 574 18.55 13.34 14.97
CA ALA A 574 17.57 12.60 15.76
C ALA A 574 18.25 11.69 16.79
N ASP A 575 17.52 11.38 17.88
CA ASP A 575 17.98 10.43 18.89
C ASP A 575 17.83 8.98 18.42
N VAL A 576 16.91 8.74 17.48
CA VAL A 576 16.66 7.45 16.82
C VAL A 576 16.33 7.73 15.36
N THR A 577 16.94 6.98 14.44
CA THR A 577 16.47 7.01 13.04
C THR A 577 15.32 6.04 12.85
N SER A 578 14.21 6.51 12.31
CA SER A 578 13.02 5.70 12.04
C SER A 578 12.84 5.37 10.58
N ILE A 579 12.50 4.12 10.28
CA ILE A 579 12.37 3.57 8.93
C ILE A 579 11.05 2.82 8.82
N ASN A 580 10.29 3.10 7.75
CA ASN A 580 9.18 2.28 7.31
C ASN A 580 9.69 1.32 6.24
N THR A 581 9.56 0.01 6.47
CA THR A 581 10.07 -0.99 5.52
C THR A 581 9.20 -2.24 5.50
N TYR A 582 8.83 -2.67 4.29
CA TYR A 582 7.92 -3.78 4.04
C TYR A 582 8.64 -4.89 3.27
N THR A 583 9.68 -5.43 3.88
CA THR A 583 10.53 -6.51 3.36
C THR A 583 10.37 -7.77 4.20
N ASP A 584 10.83 -8.90 3.71
CA ASP A 584 10.78 -10.18 4.43
C ASP A 584 11.72 -10.24 5.64
N LEU A 585 12.84 -9.49 5.57
CA LEU A 585 13.81 -9.30 6.64
C LEU A 585 14.26 -7.83 6.72
N PRO A 586 14.62 -7.30 7.90
CA PRO A 586 15.07 -5.91 8.06
C PRO A 586 16.26 -5.54 7.15
N GLU A 587 17.25 -6.42 7.02
CA GLU A 587 18.45 -6.21 6.21
C GLU A 587 18.20 -6.11 4.70
N HIS A 588 17.03 -6.56 4.23
CA HIS A 588 16.59 -6.33 2.85
C HIS A 588 15.94 -4.96 2.66
N GLY A 589 15.60 -4.30 3.75
CA GLY A 589 14.97 -2.99 3.75
C GLY A 589 15.93 -1.83 3.97
N PHE A 590 17.04 -2.03 4.69
CA PHE A 590 18.06 -1.00 4.94
C PHE A 590 19.42 -1.63 5.29
N ASP A 591 20.49 -0.84 5.11
CA ASP A 591 21.84 -1.26 5.40
C ASP A 591 22.16 -1.16 6.92
N VAL A 592 22.02 -2.27 7.63
CA VAL A 592 22.34 -2.38 9.07
C VAL A 592 23.79 -2.00 9.37
N ALA A 593 24.73 -2.28 8.45
CA ALA A 593 26.14 -1.96 8.65
C ALA A 593 26.41 -0.44 8.58
N ALA A 594 25.71 0.27 7.67
CA ALA A 594 25.78 1.72 7.60
C ALA A 594 25.30 2.38 8.90
N PHE A 595 24.22 1.90 9.51
CA PHE A 595 23.72 2.44 10.78
C PHE A 595 24.66 2.11 11.97
N ARG A 596 25.37 1.00 11.94
CA ARG A 596 26.47 0.77 12.91
C ARG A 596 27.60 1.80 12.77
N GLN A 597 27.93 2.20 11.54
CA GLN A 597 28.92 3.24 11.29
C GLN A 597 28.45 4.63 11.73
N HIS A 598 27.17 4.93 11.59
CA HIS A 598 26.56 6.18 12.08
C HIS A 598 26.50 6.22 13.61
N ASP A 599 26.68 5.09 14.28
CA ASP A 599 26.58 4.94 15.74
C ASP A 599 25.26 5.46 16.32
N THR A 600 24.14 5.18 15.66
CA THR A 600 22.81 5.65 16.01
C THR A 600 21.81 4.50 16.00
N PRO A 601 20.91 4.40 17.00
CA PRO A 601 19.87 3.37 17.00
C PRO A 601 18.84 3.58 15.90
N VAL A 602 18.27 2.48 15.43
CA VAL A 602 17.22 2.46 14.41
C VAL A 602 15.91 1.93 15.01
N MET A 603 14.79 2.50 14.63
CA MET A 603 13.46 1.94 14.89
C MET A 603 12.74 1.66 13.56
N ILE A 604 12.25 0.43 13.40
CA ILE A 604 11.39 0.08 12.27
C ILE A 604 9.96 0.47 12.66
N THR A 605 9.47 1.53 12.04
CA THR A 605 8.25 2.21 12.49
C THR A 605 7.01 1.86 11.70
N GLU A 606 7.17 1.16 10.59
CA GLU A 606 6.10 0.41 9.91
C GLU A 606 6.66 -0.85 9.27
N PHE A 607 5.97 -1.96 9.49
CA PHE A 607 6.10 -3.21 8.77
C PHE A 607 4.83 -4.03 8.94
N HIS A 608 4.51 -4.88 7.98
CA HIS A 608 3.49 -5.90 8.13
C HIS A 608 3.75 -7.09 7.20
N PHE A 609 3.02 -8.16 7.46
CA PHE A 609 2.81 -9.28 6.55
C PHE A 609 1.31 -9.50 6.42
N GLY A 610 0.81 -9.50 5.19
CA GLY A 610 -0.61 -9.67 4.93
C GLY A 610 -0.89 -10.89 4.07
N SER A 611 -2.10 -11.41 4.17
CA SER A 611 -2.62 -12.50 3.36
C SER A 611 -4.04 -12.19 2.86
N ALA A 612 -4.59 -12.99 1.96
CA ALA A 612 -5.92 -12.75 1.39
C ALA A 612 -6.94 -13.84 1.81
N ASP A 613 -6.70 -14.57 2.91
CA ASP A 613 -7.49 -15.70 3.35
C ASP A 613 -8.43 -15.41 4.54
N ARG A 614 -8.60 -14.14 4.93
CA ARG A 614 -9.43 -13.71 6.09
C ARG A 614 -10.44 -12.60 5.77
N GLY A 615 -10.84 -12.46 4.51
CA GLY A 615 -11.92 -11.56 4.12
C GLY A 615 -11.53 -10.38 3.27
N PRO A 616 -10.65 -9.44 3.69
CA PRO A 616 -10.12 -8.40 2.83
C PRO A 616 -9.37 -9.00 1.63
N PHE A 617 -9.39 -8.29 0.49
CA PHE A 617 -8.88 -8.82 -0.79
C PHE A 617 -7.37 -8.63 -0.96
N GLY A 618 -6.82 -7.59 -0.35
CA GLY A 618 -5.41 -7.27 -0.42
C GLY A 618 -4.60 -7.98 0.68
N ASN A 619 -3.36 -8.28 0.35
CA ASN A 619 -2.35 -8.83 1.26
C ASN A 619 -1.27 -7.81 1.64
N GLY A 620 -1.61 -6.52 1.55
CA GLY A 620 -0.71 -5.44 1.92
C GLY A 620 0.52 -5.33 1.01
N VAL A 621 1.55 -4.67 1.52
CA VAL A 621 2.81 -4.43 0.80
C VAL A 621 3.71 -5.68 0.85
N ALA A 622 3.84 -6.30 2.03
CA ALA A 622 4.59 -7.56 2.19
C ALA A 622 3.61 -8.74 2.29
N ALA A 623 3.45 -9.45 1.17
CA ALA A 623 2.50 -10.54 1.03
C ALA A 623 3.06 -11.88 1.51
N VAL A 624 2.22 -12.67 2.18
CA VAL A 624 2.48 -14.07 2.52
C VAL A 624 1.32 -14.96 2.07
N ALA A 625 1.52 -16.28 2.09
CA ALA A 625 0.57 -17.22 1.50
C ALA A 625 -0.76 -17.31 2.27
N ASN A 626 -0.73 -17.22 3.60
CA ASN A 626 -1.90 -17.38 4.47
C ASN A 626 -1.61 -16.86 5.89
N GLU A 627 -2.61 -16.95 6.77
CA GLU A 627 -2.55 -16.48 8.15
C GLU A 627 -1.43 -17.15 8.98
N ASP A 628 -1.15 -18.44 8.77
CA ASP A 628 -0.07 -19.12 9.50
C ASP A 628 1.30 -18.56 9.10
N GLU A 629 1.49 -18.24 7.83
CA GLU A 629 2.72 -17.63 7.33
C GLU A 629 2.89 -16.18 7.82
N ARG A 630 1.81 -15.45 8.11
CA ARG A 630 1.90 -14.13 8.77
C ARG A 630 2.62 -14.23 10.10
N GLY A 631 2.23 -15.19 10.95
CA GLY A 631 2.87 -15.42 12.25
C GLY A 631 4.35 -15.79 12.15
N LYS A 632 4.70 -16.68 11.21
CA LYS A 632 6.09 -17.09 10.97
C LYS A 632 6.94 -15.94 10.42
N ALA A 633 6.40 -15.15 9.50
CA ALA A 633 7.09 -13.99 8.93
C ALA A 633 7.32 -12.91 10.00
N TYR A 634 6.31 -12.62 10.83
CA TYR A 634 6.45 -11.73 11.98
C TYR A 634 7.61 -12.16 12.89
N ALA A 635 7.64 -13.45 13.27
CA ALA A 635 8.69 -13.97 14.15
C ALA A 635 10.08 -13.81 13.53
N ARG A 636 10.26 -14.21 12.27
CA ARG A 636 11.57 -14.06 11.57
C ARG A 636 12.04 -12.61 11.54
N PHE A 637 11.12 -11.70 11.19
CA PHE A 637 11.42 -10.28 11.04
C PHE A 637 11.82 -9.63 12.38
N VAL A 638 11.01 -9.84 13.43
CA VAL A 638 11.23 -9.25 14.76
C VAL A 638 12.47 -9.85 15.43
N ASP A 639 12.69 -11.17 15.34
CA ASP A 639 13.88 -11.84 15.87
C ASP A 639 15.15 -11.33 15.16
N ALA A 640 15.15 -11.15 13.84
CA ALA A 640 16.25 -10.57 13.07
C ALA A 640 16.52 -9.11 13.48
N ALA A 641 15.46 -8.29 13.56
CA ALA A 641 15.56 -6.91 14.02
C ALA A 641 16.20 -6.81 15.41
N ALA A 642 15.70 -7.57 16.37
CA ALA A 642 16.20 -7.59 17.74
C ALA A 642 17.64 -8.10 17.82
N SER A 643 18.04 -9.03 16.96
CA SER A 643 19.40 -9.59 16.92
C SER A 643 20.42 -8.65 16.29
N SER A 644 20.00 -7.64 15.55
CA SER A 644 20.89 -6.72 14.83
C SER A 644 21.81 -5.89 15.73
N GLY A 645 21.42 -5.65 16.96
CA GLY A 645 22.13 -4.79 17.93
C GLY A 645 21.95 -3.27 17.70
N VAL A 646 21.45 -2.85 16.54
CA VAL A 646 21.17 -1.44 16.21
C VAL A 646 19.67 -1.13 16.26
N VAL A 647 18.80 -2.09 15.96
CA VAL A 647 17.35 -1.90 16.03
C VAL A 647 16.88 -1.93 17.48
N VAL A 648 16.14 -0.90 17.89
CA VAL A 648 15.65 -0.72 19.27
C VAL A 648 14.12 -0.84 19.36
N GLY A 649 13.45 -1.10 18.25
CA GLY A 649 12.01 -1.32 18.23
C GLY A 649 11.45 -1.61 16.84
N THR A 650 10.28 -2.26 16.83
CA THR A 650 9.51 -2.58 15.62
C THR A 650 8.03 -2.29 15.87
N HIS A 651 7.39 -1.51 14.99
CA HIS A 651 5.98 -1.14 15.11
C HIS A 651 5.16 -1.74 13.98
N TRP A 652 4.24 -2.62 14.33
CA TRP A 652 3.34 -3.28 13.39
C TRP A 652 2.33 -2.30 12.79
N PHE A 653 2.14 -2.32 11.49
CA PHE A 653 1.10 -1.59 10.78
C PHE A 653 0.09 -2.60 10.20
N GLN A 654 -1.13 -2.72 10.76
CA GLN A 654 -1.81 -1.89 11.74
C GLN A 654 -2.65 -2.73 12.73
N TYR A 655 -3.44 -2.07 13.63
CA TYR A 655 -4.25 -2.77 14.64
C TYR A 655 -5.47 -3.47 14.03
N VAL A 656 -6.28 -2.78 13.23
CA VAL A 656 -7.53 -3.27 12.63
C VAL A 656 -7.30 -3.61 11.16
N ASP A 657 -7.91 -4.68 10.66
CA ASP A 657 -8.00 -4.92 9.21
C ASP A 657 -8.66 -3.75 8.49
N GLN A 658 -8.19 -3.51 7.28
CA GLN A 658 -8.80 -2.50 6.43
C GLN A 658 -10.17 -2.98 5.90
N PRO A 659 -11.14 -2.06 5.68
CA PRO A 659 -12.43 -2.43 5.14
C PRO A 659 -12.32 -3.13 3.79
N VAL A 660 -13.09 -4.18 3.56
CA VAL A 660 -13.14 -4.94 2.31
C VAL A 660 -13.30 -4.02 1.09
N THR A 661 -14.10 -2.96 1.21
CA THR A 661 -14.39 -1.98 0.16
C THR A 661 -13.40 -0.81 0.12
N GLY A 662 -12.29 -0.89 0.85
CA GLY A 662 -11.25 0.13 0.90
C GLY A 662 -11.51 1.24 1.92
N ARG A 663 -10.45 1.63 2.64
CA ARG A 663 -10.53 2.74 3.59
C ARG A 663 -10.67 4.09 2.87
N VAL A 664 -11.26 5.07 3.56
CA VAL A 664 -11.56 6.40 3.00
C VAL A 664 -10.29 7.13 2.54
N LEU A 665 -9.15 6.91 3.21
CA LEU A 665 -7.90 7.64 2.93
C LEU A 665 -7.37 7.41 1.50
N ASP A 666 -7.32 6.17 1.04
CA ASP A 666 -6.64 5.79 -0.20
C ASP A 666 -7.22 4.56 -0.91
N GLY A 667 -8.25 3.93 -0.33
CA GLY A 667 -8.89 2.75 -0.90
C GLY A 667 -8.20 1.42 -0.57
N GLU A 668 -7.17 1.40 0.28
CA GLU A 668 -6.55 0.16 0.72
C GLU A 668 -7.55 -0.76 1.43
N ASN A 669 -7.45 -2.06 1.13
CA ASN A 669 -8.36 -3.10 1.62
C ASN A 669 -7.63 -4.41 1.91
N ALA A 670 -6.57 -4.32 2.70
CA ALA A 670 -5.69 -5.44 3.02
C ALA A 670 -6.04 -6.11 4.36
N HIS A 671 -5.78 -7.41 4.43
CA HIS A 671 -5.77 -8.18 5.67
C HIS A 671 -4.38 -8.09 6.30
N ILE A 672 -4.21 -7.12 7.19
CA ILE A 672 -2.96 -6.81 7.89
C ILE A 672 -3.16 -6.54 9.38
N GLY A 673 -4.41 -6.60 9.86
CA GLY A 673 -4.76 -6.31 11.26
C GLY A 673 -4.32 -7.39 12.25
N LEU A 674 -4.29 -7.02 13.52
CA LEU A 674 -4.27 -7.93 14.66
C LEU A 674 -5.69 -8.40 14.98
N VAL A 675 -6.67 -7.57 14.66
CA VAL A 675 -8.10 -7.85 14.77
C VAL A 675 -8.78 -7.58 13.43
N GLY A 676 -9.84 -8.31 13.14
CA GLY A 676 -10.68 -8.08 11.98
C GLY A 676 -11.57 -6.83 12.14
N ILE A 677 -12.26 -6.48 11.07
CA ILE A 677 -13.24 -5.37 11.05
C ILE A 677 -14.37 -5.56 12.08
N THR A 678 -14.55 -6.76 12.61
CA THR A 678 -15.50 -7.13 13.67
C THR A 678 -14.93 -7.02 15.09
N ASP A 679 -13.70 -6.49 15.23
CA ASP A 679 -12.94 -6.44 16.50
C ASP A 679 -12.63 -7.82 17.12
N ILE A 680 -12.68 -8.87 16.32
CA ILE A 680 -12.30 -10.22 16.75
C ILE A 680 -10.82 -10.44 16.41
N PRO A 681 -9.99 -10.85 17.40
CA PRO A 681 -8.59 -11.17 17.16
C PRO A 681 -8.40 -12.35 16.20
N PHE A 682 -7.33 -12.31 15.42
CA PHE A 682 -6.86 -13.46 14.67
C PHE A 682 -5.99 -14.32 15.59
N ASP A 683 -6.61 -15.31 16.24
CA ASP A 683 -6.00 -16.08 17.34
C ASP A 683 -4.69 -16.79 16.96
N GLY A 684 -4.60 -17.31 15.73
CA GLY A 684 -3.38 -17.94 15.22
C GLY A 684 -2.23 -16.95 15.16
N PHE A 685 -2.46 -15.79 14.55
CA PHE A 685 -1.49 -14.74 14.40
C PHE A 685 -1.10 -14.11 15.74
N THR A 686 -2.07 -13.72 16.55
CA THR A 686 -1.81 -13.06 17.84
C THR A 686 -1.09 -13.97 18.85
N ARG A 687 -1.23 -15.29 18.72
CA ARG A 687 -0.44 -16.27 19.50
C ARG A 687 1.03 -16.24 19.06
N ALA A 688 1.30 -16.33 17.76
CA ALA A 688 2.66 -16.25 17.22
C ALA A 688 3.36 -14.92 17.58
N VAL A 689 2.59 -13.81 17.52
CA VAL A 689 3.03 -12.48 17.97
C VAL A 689 3.37 -12.50 19.46
N THR A 690 2.49 -13.05 20.31
CA THR A 690 2.70 -13.13 21.76
C THR A 690 3.99 -13.88 22.11
N ASP A 691 4.18 -15.03 21.48
CA ASP A 691 5.37 -15.87 21.71
C ASP A 691 6.66 -15.15 21.26
N THR A 692 6.61 -14.46 20.13
CA THR A 692 7.75 -13.69 19.62
C THR A 692 8.06 -12.50 20.52
N ASN A 693 7.07 -11.70 20.87
CA ASN A 693 7.22 -10.52 21.72
C ASN A 693 7.71 -10.88 23.14
N ALA A 694 7.27 -12.02 23.68
CA ALA A 694 7.76 -12.53 24.97
C ALA A 694 9.26 -12.85 24.93
N ARG A 695 9.77 -13.41 23.84
CA ARG A 695 11.20 -13.66 23.68
C ARG A 695 12.00 -12.37 23.53
N THR A 696 11.51 -11.44 22.72
CA THR A 696 12.20 -10.21 22.36
C THR A 696 12.15 -9.16 23.46
N GLY A 697 10.95 -8.85 23.95
CA GLY A 697 10.71 -7.78 24.94
C GLY A 697 10.71 -8.22 26.39
N GLY A 698 10.61 -9.51 26.69
CA GLY A 698 10.33 -10.00 28.04
C GLY A 698 10.98 -11.28 28.47
N GLY A 699 12.15 -11.67 27.95
CA GLY A 699 12.72 -12.64 28.80
C GLY A 699 13.41 -13.91 28.41
N GLN A 700 13.93 -14.15 27.27
CA GLN A 700 15.07 -15.07 27.14
C GLN A 700 16.12 -14.43 26.24
N ALA A 701 17.34 -14.25 26.84
CA ALA A 701 18.52 -14.07 26.03
C ALA A 701 18.53 -15.18 24.96
N ALA A 702 18.72 -14.84 23.69
CA ALA A 702 19.06 -15.82 22.69
C ALA A 702 20.24 -16.59 23.24
N SER A 703 20.05 -17.84 23.65
CA SER A 703 21.13 -18.75 23.91
C SER A 703 21.94 -18.80 22.62
N GLY A 704 23.15 -18.30 22.65
CA GLY A 704 24.11 -18.42 21.58
C GLY A 704 24.30 -19.89 21.27
N GLY A 705 23.51 -20.39 20.32
CA GLY A 705 23.66 -21.69 19.71
C GLY A 705 24.67 -21.53 18.59
N GLY A 706 25.94 -21.73 18.92
CA GLY A 706 26.91 -22.07 17.90
C GLY A 706 26.47 -23.35 17.18
N ARG A 707 26.32 -23.24 15.88
CA ARG A 707 26.77 -24.17 14.84
C ARG A 707 26.60 -23.50 13.49
#